data_69e64b10252f2b61742d15faa15b33f3
#
_entry.id   69e64b10252f2b61742d15faa15b33f3
#
_cell.length_a   1.000
_cell.length_b   1.000
_cell.length_c   1.000
_cell.angle_alpha   90.00
_cell.angle_beta   90.00
_cell.angle_gamma   90.00
#
_symmetry.space_group_name_H-M   'P 1'
#
loop_
_entity.id
_entity.type
_entity.pdbx_description
1 polymer ?
#
loop_
_entity_poly.entity_id
_entity_poly.type
_entity_poly.pdbx_seq_one_letter_code
_entity_poly.pdbx_strand_id
1 'polypeptide(L)'
;MKKKILYGVILLLLIITCPSCKNKNKDNNVPSVDPVVTPISNSQKLQILKSDLKLTQEQVMSRIKAENIKKNNGYLDTDEIITMVTLDGESLIESYNNRYSVLYKTVSEYANSATGIKQASKIKEEQDLLVEELKGKGLITEVEYYYSTIINAIAVKTTYGNFKEIGNLASVKSTILSDTYNLPQSISGDASAIVNLVDVYETGIFDSSSVSYKGAGTVVAVLDSGFDCTHTVFQKQPTEQVITDRDISSILGNMNASKFTKGLELKDVYYSRKIPFVYDYADKDSDVFPYDSEHGTHVAGIIGGLDDKITGVAVDTQLVLMKVFPDLSEGGKTEDILAALEDAVLLGVDAINMSLGSSCGFAREEDGNKINEVYERINESGISLITAASNSYSSGYGGEQGNTNFVTNPDSGTVGSPSTYDAALSVASISGVKSRYIIANGEQVLFYKESNSVTAKPNDFMNELVNSLPLEQQEKYRNGEKLTFEYVTIPGVGKEVNYANVGDITGKIALVRRGDNSFEEKAMIAKNKGAIACIIYNNIDGDILMSMGKTEHIPTISISKDDGTILASKNTGTLTMRSTYQAGPFMSDFSSWGPTPSLGIKPEITAHGGEIMSAIPGGGYDKLSGTSMATPNLCGIVVLIRQYIKEKYPTLSAKQVAVMTNQLLMSTANIVLDERGNPYSPRKQGAGLASLYNSVNTKAYITVDGIDRSKLELKDDAKRTGIYNMEFNLINLSNETLTYDLSVVGMTESVSTSDEKHVAEKSQILNGNT
;
A
#
# COMPACT_ATOMS: atom_id res chain seq x y z
N MET A 1 40.11 -14.63 -9.92
CA MET A 1 40.55 -13.25 -9.56
C MET A 1 39.81 -12.84 -8.31
N LYS A 2 40.53 -12.59 -7.21
CA LYS A 2 39.93 -12.23 -5.93
C LYS A 2 39.35 -10.81 -6.03
N LYS A 3 38.03 -10.67 -5.96
CA LYS A 3 37.36 -9.36 -5.81
C LYS A 3 37.75 -8.77 -4.45
N LYS A 4 38.41 -7.64 -4.44
CA LYS A 4 38.60 -6.86 -3.23
C LYS A 4 37.28 -6.23 -2.87
N ILE A 5 36.61 -6.76 -1.86
CA ILE A 5 35.47 -6.09 -1.20
C ILE A 5 36.10 -5.02 -0.30
N LEU A 6 35.85 -3.78 -0.64
CA LEU A 6 36.28 -2.64 0.18
C LEU A 6 35.17 -2.37 1.18
N TYR A 7 35.33 -2.85 2.41
CA TYR A 7 34.44 -2.50 3.52
C TYR A 7 34.74 -1.07 3.98
N GLY A 8 33.84 -0.17 3.68
CA GLY A 8 33.83 1.16 4.30
C GLY A 8 32.84 1.14 5.46
N VAL A 9 33.33 0.95 6.68
CA VAL A 9 32.51 1.16 7.88
C VAL A 9 32.45 2.65 8.14
N ILE A 10 31.29 3.26 7.89
CA ILE A 10 31.04 4.64 8.29
C ILE A 10 30.29 4.60 9.61
N LEU A 11 30.98 4.94 10.67
CA LEU A 11 30.39 5.12 12.00
C LEU A 11 29.83 6.53 12.11
N LEU A 12 28.53 6.67 11.98
CA LEU A 12 27.85 7.97 12.14
C LEU A 12 27.25 8.06 13.55
N LEU A 13 27.83 8.90 14.40
CA LEU A 13 27.28 9.20 15.72
C LEU A 13 26.28 10.37 15.56
N LEU A 14 24.99 10.08 15.57
CA LEU A 14 23.94 11.10 15.64
C LEU A 14 23.56 11.36 17.10
N ILE A 15 23.94 12.50 17.63
CA ILE A 15 23.48 12.96 18.95
C ILE A 15 22.23 13.79 18.74
N ILE A 16 21.06 13.19 18.93
CA ILE A 16 19.79 13.93 18.93
C ILE A 16 19.50 14.37 20.37
N THR A 17 19.76 15.64 20.67
CA THR A 17 19.36 16.23 21.95
C THR A 17 17.92 16.75 21.85
N CYS A 18 17.00 16.08 22.51
CA CYS A 18 15.61 16.53 22.60
C CYS A 18 15.51 17.76 23.55
N PRO A 19 15.01 18.92 23.09
CA PRO A 19 14.98 20.15 23.90
C PRO A 19 13.98 20.13 25.08
N SER A 20 13.12 19.13 25.18
CA SER A 20 12.03 19.12 26.17
C SER A 20 12.37 18.50 27.53
N CYS A 21 13.61 18.04 27.76
CA CYS A 21 14.05 17.51 29.06
C CYS A 21 14.96 18.44 29.84
N LYS A 22 14.60 19.68 30.03
CA LYS A 22 15.19 20.54 31.06
C LYS A 22 14.12 20.94 32.08
N ASN A 23 14.02 20.17 33.16
CA ASN A 23 13.92 20.73 34.53
C ASN A 23 14.08 19.64 35.59
N LYS A 24 15.20 19.79 36.29
CA LYS A 24 15.44 19.90 37.74
C LYS A 24 14.58 19.01 38.65
N ASN A 25 15.14 18.08 39.38
CA ASN A 25 15.85 18.37 40.63
C ASN A 25 16.56 17.11 41.18
N LYS A 26 17.71 17.34 41.80
CA LYS A 26 18.35 16.43 42.70
C LYS A 26 17.42 16.13 43.88
N ASP A 27 17.27 14.88 44.26
CA ASP A 27 17.74 14.40 45.57
C ASP A 27 17.25 12.96 45.82
N ASN A 28 18.24 12.11 46.14
CA ASN A 28 18.28 11.08 47.16
C ASN A 28 17.41 9.83 47.10
N ASN A 29 18.15 8.71 46.97
CA ASN A 29 17.94 7.42 47.64
C ASN A 29 16.48 6.96 47.86
N VAL A 30 16.02 6.12 46.96
CA VAL A 30 14.96 5.17 47.26
C VAL A 30 15.41 3.79 46.80
N PRO A 31 15.30 2.75 47.63
CA PRO A 31 15.65 1.38 47.24
C PRO A 31 14.71 0.90 46.14
N SER A 32 15.26 0.18 45.17
CA SER A 32 14.50 -0.51 44.14
C SER A 32 13.60 -1.57 44.76
N VAL A 33 12.32 -1.21 44.91
CA VAL A 33 11.28 -2.19 45.11
C VAL A 33 10.55 -2.25 43.76
N ASP A 34 10.62 -3.42 43.11
CA ASP A 34 9.76 -3.69 41.94
C ASP A 34 8.31 -3.38 42.32
N PRO A 35 7.58 -2.57 41.56
CA PRO A 35 6.18 -2.33 41.87
C PRO A 35 5.43 -3.65 41.70
N VAL A 36 4.98 -4.21 42.81
CA VAL A 36 3.95 -5.26 42.79
C VAL A 36 2.72 -4.61 42.18
N VAL A 37 2.52 -4.87 40.88
CA VAL A 37 1.30 -4.46 40.16
C VAL A 37 0.15 -5.28 40.74
N THR A 38 -0.50 -4.75 41.76
CA THR A 38 -1.76 -5.32 42.24
C THR A 38 -2.79 -5.20 41.12
N PRO A 39 -3.44 -6.31 40.73
CA PRO A 39 -4.46 -6.24 39.66
C PRO A 39 -5.54 -5.25 40.06
N ILE A 40 -5.76 -4.24 39.23
CA ILE A 40 -6.79 -3.24 39.43
C ILE A 40 -8.15 -3.95 39.41
N SER A 41 -8.95 -3.79 40.45
CA SER A 41 -10.30 -4.40 40.52
C SER A 41 -11.23 -3.87 39.43
N ASN A 42 -12.20 -4.67 39.00
CA ASN A 42 -13.18 -4.24 37.99
C ASN A 42 -13.93 -2.94 38.37
N SER A 43 -14.12 -2.68 39.66
CA SER A 43 -14.70 -1.44 40.14
C SER A 43 -13.77 -0.23 39.98
N GLN A 44 -12.47 -0.42 40.15
CA GLN A 44 -11.46 0.63 39.91
C GLN A 44 -11.29 0.92 38.43
N LYS A 45 -11.28 -0.12 37.58
CA LYS A 45 -11.32 0.05 36.11
C LYS A 45 -12.55 0.81 35.64
N LEU A 46 -13.71 0.52 36.25
CA LEU A 46 -14.95 1.20 35.98
C LEU A 46 -14.90 2.70 36.36
N GLN A 47 -14.24 3.04 37.47
CA GLN A 47 -14.07 4.43 37.92
C GLN A 47 -13.09 5.20 36.98
N ILE A 48 -12.00 4.58 36.60
CA ILE A 48 -11.02 5.17 35.68
C ILE A 48 -11.69 5.44 34.31
N LEU A 49 -12.41 4.47 33.76
CA LEU A 49 -13.15 4.63 32.51
C LEU A 49 -14.23 5.70 32.56
N LYS A 50 -14.91 5.85 33.70
CA LYS A 50 -15.91 6.91 33.90
C LYS A 50 -15.30 8.30 34.01
N SER A 51 -14.12 8.43 34.62
CA SER A 51 -13.48 9.73 34.82
C SER A 51 -12.87 10.26 33.52
N ASP A 52 -12.25 9.37 32.73
CA ASP A 52 -11.47 9.80 31.57
C ASP A 52 -12.29 10.00 30.28
N LEU A 53 -13.42 9.30 30.13
CA LEU A 53 -14.19 9.30 28.89
C LEU A 53 -15.60 9.88 28.97
N LYS A 54 -16.06 10.36 30.15
CA LYS A 54 -17.45 10.85 30.36
C LYS A 54 -18.53 9.92 29.77
N LEU A 55 -18.28 8.60 29.82
CA LEU A 55 -19.18 7.60 29.26
C LEU A 55 -20.39 7.36 30.18
N THR A 56 -21.54 7.06 29.58
CA THR A 56 -22.71 6.59 30.32
C THR A 56 -22.45 5.21 30.93
N GLN A 57 -23.20 4.85 31.98
CA GLN A 57 -23.07 3.54 32.64
C GLN A 57 -23.31 2.39 31.65
N GLU A 58 -24.22 2.56 30.71
CA GLU A 58 -24.55 1.60 29.67
C GLU A 58 -23.40 1.42 28.68
N GLN A 59 -22.76 2.52 28.22
CA GLN A 59 -21.57 2.49 27.36
C GLN A 59 -20.38 1.82 28.04
N VAL A 60 -20.19 2.05 29.34
CA VAL A 60 -19.11 1.40 30.10
C VAL A 60 -19.40 -0.08 30.27
N MET A 61 -20.63 -0.48 30.58
CA MET A 61 -21.01 -1.89 30.68
C MET A 61 -20.93 -2.61 29.35
N SER A 62 -21.30 -1.94 28.27
CA SER A 62 -21.11 -2.47 26.90
C SER A 62 -19.64 -2.70 26.57
N ARG A 63 -18.74 -1.78 26.95
CA ARG A 63 -17.29 -1.95 26.78
C ARG A 63 -16.70 -3.06 27.65
N ILE A 64 -17.14 -3.18 28.92
CA ILE A 64 -16.71 -4.28 29.80
C ILE A 64 -17.19 -5.62 29.25
N LYS A 65 -18.39 -5.68 28.69
CA LYS A 65 -18.92 -6.87 28.03
C LYS A 65 -18.09 -7.17 26.78
N ALA A 66 -17.77 -6.16 25.97
CA ALA A 66 -16.88 -6.28 24.82
C ALA A 66 -15.45 -6.69 25.21
N GLU A 67 -14.90 -6.17 26.33
CA GLU A 67 -13.58 -6.61 26.83
C GLU A 67 -13.59 -8.03 27.40
N ASN A 68 -14.67 -8.47 28.01
CA ASN A 68 -14.82 -9.87 28.47
C ASN A 68 -14.98 -10.83 27.29
N ILE A 69 -15.62 -10.40 26.23
CA ILE A 69 -15.69 -11.13 24.95
C ILE A 69 -14.29 -11.14 24.29
N LYS A 70 -13.54 -10.04 24.32
CA LYS A 70 -12.16 -9.96 23.82
C LYS A 70 -11.17 -10.90 24.52
N LYS A 71 -11.40 -11.28 25.79
CA LYS A 71 -10.57 -12.28 26.49
C LYS A 71 -10.62 -13.68 25.85
N ASN A 72 -11.66 -13.95 25.08
CA ASN A 72 -11.83 -15.19 24.30
C ASN A 72 -11.73 -14.91 22.79
N ASN A 73 -10.95 -13.91 22.36
CA ASN A 73 -10.83 -13.50 20.95
C ASN A 73 -12.18 -13.17 20.28
N GLY A 74 -13.20 -12.81 21.04
CA GLY A 74 -14.53 -12.49 20.53
C GLY A 74 -15.47 -13.69 20.32
N TYR A 75 -15.02 -14.92 20.56
CA TYR A 75 -15.79 -16.12 20.29
C TYR A 75 -16.42 -16.71 21.54
N LEU A 76 -17.57 -17.36 21.36
CA LEU A 76 -18.16 -18.29 22.30
C LEU A 76 -17.58 -19.70 22.07
N ASP A 77 -17.53 -20.55 23.10
CA ASP A 77 -17.03 -21.92 22.94
C ASP A 77 -17.84 -22.76 21.92
N THR A 78 -19.08 -22.34 21.63
CA THR A 78 -19.97 -22.99 20.66
C THR A 78 -19.87 -22.43 19.24
N ASP A 79 -19.15 -21.34 19.04
CA ASP A 79 -19.04 -20.72 17.73
C ASP A 79 -18.26 -21.63 16.79
N GLU A 80 -18.80 -21.85 15.60
CA GLU A 80 -18.10 -22.57 14.54
C GLU A 80 -16.99 -21.70 13.97
N ILE A 81 -15.81 -22.27 13.85
CA ILE A 81 -14.60 -21.62 13.32
C ILE A 81 -13.87 -22.56 12.37
N ILE A 82 -13.02 -21.97 11.52
CA ILE A 82 -11.99 -22.72 10.80
C ILE A 82 -10.65 -22.42 11.46
N THR A 83 -9.85 -23.47 11.62
CA THR A 83 -8.49 -23.34 12.14
C THR A 83 -7.53 -24.20 11.33
N MET A 84 -6.33 -23.67 11.09
CA MET A 84 -5.21 -24.46 10.60
C MET A 84 -4.54 -25.14 11.79
N VAL A 85 -4.46 -26.47 11.74
CA VAL A 85 -3.78 -27.31 12.73
C VAL A 85 -2.44 -27.73 12.14
N THR A 86 -1.35 -27.27 12.72
CA THR A 86 0.01 -27.54 12.24
C THR A 86 0.57 -28.80 12.90
N LEU A 87 1.33 -29.56 12.14
CA LEU A 87 2.04 -30.75 12.60
C LEU A 87 3.54 -30.49 12.73
N ASP A 88 4.21 -31.32 13.53
CA ASP A 88 5.68 -31.42 13.48
C ASP A 88 6.10 -31.99 12.12
N GLY A 89 7.32 -31.65 11.70
CA GLY A 89 7.85 -32.05 10.40
C GLY A 89 7.87 -30.90 9.41
N GLU A 90 8.85 -30.97 8.52
CA GLU A 90 9.08 -29.89 7.55
C GLU A 90 8.10 -29.98 6.39
N SER A 91 7.57 -28.86 5.98
CA SER A 91 6.90 -28.68 4.68
C SER A 91 7.89 -28.83 3.52
N LEU A 92 7.40 -28.85 2.28
CA LEU A 92 8.27 -28.95 1.11
C LEU A 92 9.21 -27.76 0.98
N ILE A 93 8.72 -26.54 1.22
CA ILE A 93 9.53 -25.32 1.13
C ILE A 93 10.62 -25.28 2.22
N GLU A 94 10.32 -25.73 3.45
CA GLU A 94 11.31 -25.85 4.53
C GLU A 94 12.37 -26.89 4.17
N SER A 95 11.96 -28.03 3.64
CA SER A 95 12.88 -29.09 3.18
C SER A 95 13.76 -28.57 2.02
N TYR A 96 13.19 -27.81 1.10
CA TYR A 96 13.93 -27.16 0.00
C TYR A 96 14.97 -26.17 0.57
N ASN A 97 14.55 -25.24 1.38
CA ASN A 97 15.44 -24.21 1.94
C ASN A 97 16.59 -24.83 2.76
N ASN A 98 16.28 -25.84 3.56
CA ASN A 98 17.25 -26.46 4.47
C ASN A 98 18.21 -27.43 3.78
N ARG A 99 17.78 -28.16 2.74
CA ARG A 99 18.57 -29.30 2.19
C ARG A 99 18.67 -29.37 0.69
N TYR A 100 17.60 -29.00 -0.03
CA TYR A 100 17.48 -29.32 -1.45
C TYR A 100 17.76 -28.14 -2.39
N SER A 101 17.93 -26.92 -1.88
CA SER A 101 18.25 -25.72 -2.65
C SER A 101 19.59 -25.80 -3.39
N VAL A 102 20.48 -26.71 -2.99
CA VAL A 102 21.76 -26.99 -3.68
C VAL A 102 21.58 -27.96 -4.87
N LEU A 103 20.48 -28.69 -4.94
CA LEU A 103 20.21 -29.70 -5.97
C LEU A 103 19.16 -29.25 -7.00
N TYR A 104 18.22 -28.42 -6.59
CA TYR A 104 17.15 -27.90 -7.42
C TYR A 104 17.23 -26.38 -7.46
N LYS A 105 16.97 -25.78 -8.63
CA LYS A 105 17.07 -24.32 -8.81
C LYS A 105 15.94 -23.56 -8.11
N THR A 106 14.76 -24.18 -8.05
CA THR A 106 13.56 -23.58 -7.45
C THR A 106 12.84 -24.57 -6.53
N VAL A 107 12.03 -24.04 -5.61
CA VAL A 107 11.15 -24.87 -4.77
C VAL A 107 10.17 -25.66 -5.64
N SER A 108 9.66 -25.08 -6.74
CA SER A 108 8.76 -25.76 -7.68
C SER A 108 9.41 -26.98 -8.31
N GLU A 109 10.64 -26.88 -8.80
CA GLU A 109 11.40 -28.04 -9.33
C GLU A 109 11.54 -29.15 -8.29
N TYR A 110 11.87 -28.79 -7.04
CA TYR A 110 11.97 -29.77 -5.95
C TYR A 110 10.61 -30.40 -5.64
N ALA A 111 9.59 -29.60 -5.40
CA ALA A 111 8.26 -30.07 -4.99
C ALA A 111 7.63 -31.02 -6.03
N ASN A 112 7.84 -30.75 -7.31
CA ASN A 112 7.36 -31.57 -8.43
C ASN A 112 8.31 -32.73 -8.80
N SER A 113 9.46 -32.87 -8.15
CA SER A 113 10.36 -34.02 -8.32
C SER A 113 9.86 -35.29 -7.64
N ALA A 114 10.39 -36.44 -8.01
CA ALA A 114 10.08 -37.71 -7.32
C ALA A 114 10.39 -37.65 -5.80
N THR A 115 11.41 -36.87 -5.40
CA THR A 115 11.78 -36.67 -3.99
C THR A 115 10.74 -35.82 -3.27
N GLY A 116 10.34 -34.71 -3.86
CA GLY A 116 9.30 -33.81 -3.30
C GLY A 116 7.94 -34.50 -3.20
N ILE A 117 7.51 -35.19 -4.25
CA ILE A 117 6.26 -35.97 -4.26
C ILE A 117 6.24 -37.04 -3.16
N LYS A 118 7.37 -37.74 -2.99
CA LYS A 118 7.49 -38.72 -1.89
C LYS A 118 7.39 -38.05 -0.50
N GLN A 119 8.00 -36.87 -0.32
CA GLN A 119 7.89 -36.11 0.91
C GLN A 119 6.45 -35.63 1.14
N ALA A 120 5.78 -35.12 0.11
CA ALA A 120 4.38 -34.71 0.19
C ALA A 120 3.46 -35.87 0.58
N SER A 121 3.68 -37.07 0.02
CA SER A 121 2.93 -38.29 0.38
C SER A 121 3.12 -38.65 1.85
N LYS A 122 4.35 -38.54 2.38
CA LYS A 122 4.62 -38.80 3.80
C LYS A 122 3.91 -37.79 4.70
N ILE A 123 3.96 -36.49 4.36
CA ILE A 123 3.24 -35.45 5.07
C ILE A 123 1.73 -35.75 5.10
N LYS A 124 1.17 -36.19 3.97
CA LYS A 124 -0.25 -36.51 3.86
C LYS A 124 -0.63 -37.73 4.75
N GLU A 125 0.22 -38.75 4.84
CA GLU A 125 0.00 -39.89 5.74
C GLU A 125 -0.05 -39.45 7.21
N GLU A 126 0.87 -38.56 7.63
CA GLU A 126 0.88 -38.01 8.99
C GLU A 126 -0.37 -37.16 9.28
N GLN A 127 -0.80 -36.35 8.30
CA GLN A 127 -2.02 -35.56 8.39
C GLN A 127 -3.29 -36.44 8.48
N ASP A 128 -3.36 -37.53 7.72
CA ASP A 128 -4.49 -38.46 7.77
C ASP A 128 -4.62 -39.11 9.15
N LEU A 129 -3.50 -39.49 9.77
CA LEU A 129 -3.50 -40.03 11.14
C LEU A 129 -4.03 -39.00 12.16
N LEU A 130 -3.63 -37.73 12.01
CA LEU A 130 -4.17 -36.66 12.85
C LEU A 130 -5.67 -36.46 12.63
N VAL A 131 -6.14 -36.48 11.38
CA VAL A 131 -7.57 -36.35 11.07
C VAL A 131 -8.39 -37.49 11.69
N GLU A 132 -7.88 -38.74 11.64
CA GLU A 132 -8.51 -39.87 12.30
C GLU A 132 -8.59 -39.68 13.84
N GLU A 133 -7.52 -39.19 14.46
CA GLU A 133 -7.49 -38.85 15.88
C GLU A 133 -8.53 -37.77 16.23
N LEU A 134 -8.54 -36.66 15.50
CA LEU A 134 -9.45 -35.54 15.75
C LEU A 134 -10.92 -35.93 15.55
N LYS A 135 -11.25 -36.68 14.49
CA LYS A 135 -12.59 -37.23 14.26
C LYS A 135 -13.01 -38.24 15.32
N GLY A 136 -12.08 -39.13 15.72
CA GLY A 136 -12.33 -40.11 16.75
C GLY A 136 -12.65 -39.50 18.11
N LYS A 137 -12.13 -38.33 18.41
CA LYS A 137 -12.43 -37.55 19.61
C LYS A 137 -13.64 -36.59 19.45
N GLY A 138 -14.22 -36.48 18.25
CA GLY A 138 -15.31 -35.54 17.97
C GLY A 138 -14.92 -34.08 17.99
N LEU A 139 -13.62 -33.77 17.76
CA LEU A 139 -13.10 -32.41 17.83
C LEU A 139 -13.26 -31.61 16.54
N ILE A 140 -13.47 -32.28 15.40
CA ILE A 140 -13.67 -31.63 14.10
C ILE A 140 -14.88 -32.21 13.37
N THR A 141 -15.50 -31.38 12.55
CA THR A 141 -16.63 -31.80 11.69
C THR A 141 -16.18 -32.09 10.27
N GLU A 142 -15.28 -31.31 9.73
CA GLU A 142 -14.83 -31.36 8.33
C GLU A 142 -13.37 -30.97 8.20
N VAL A 143 -12.71 -31.44 7.13
CA VAL A 143 -11.38 -30.99 6.72
C VAL A 143 -11.55 -30.16 5.45
N GLU A 144 -11.12 -28.91 5.50
CA GLU A 144 -11.21 -27.96 4.40
C GLU A 144 -10.01 -28.08 3.45
N TYR A 145 -8.77 -28.16 4.01
CA TYR A 145 -7.55 -28.21 3.21
C TYR A 145 -6.47 -29.07 3.85
N TYR A 146 -5.56 -29.59 3.02
CA TYR A 146 -4.33 -30.26 3.39
C TYR A 146 -3.15 -29.52 2.78
N TYR A 147 -2.35 -28.88 3.59
CA TYR A 147 -1.18 -28.12 3.14
C TYR A 147 0.08 -28.95 3.33
N SER A 148 0.92 -28.98 2.32
CA SER A 148 2.21 -29.68 2.39
C SER A 148 3.38 -28.86 1.81
N THR A 149 3.06 -27.82 1.02
CA THR A 149 4.07 -27.06 0.28
C THR A 149 4.67 -25.95 1.12
N ILE A 150 3.86 -25.02 1.61
CA ILE A 150 4.33 -23.86 2.39
C ILE A 150 4.27 -24.10 3.90
N ILE A 151 3.41 -25.00 4.34
CA ILE A 151 3.24 -25.37 5.75
C ILE A 151 2.79 -26.83 5.85
N ASN A 152 3.23 -27.55 6.88
CA ASN A 152 2.66 -28.87 7.22
C ASN A 152 1.46 -28.67 8.14
N ALA A 153 0.25 -28.59 7.57
CA ALA A 153 -0.98 -28.30 8.29
C ALA A 153 -2.22 -28.87 7.61
N ILE A 154 -3.31 -28.92 8.37
CA ILE A 154 -4.67 -29.13 7.87
C ILE A 154 -5.56 -27.95 8.28
N ALA A 155 -6.45 -27.49 7.40
CA ALA A 155 -7.54 -26.59 7.80
C ALA A 155 -8.79 -27.42 8.14
N VAL A 156 -9.39 -27.14 9.28
CA VAL A 156 -10.53 -27.92 9.79
C VAL A 156 -11.63 -27.05 10.34
N LYS A 157 -12.88 -27.46 10.15
CA LYS A 157 -14.05 -26.88 10.83
C LYS A 157 -14.20 -27.47 12.22
N THR A 158 -14.34 -26.62 13.21
CA THR A 158 -14.46 -26.99 14.60
C THR A 158 -15.25 -25.94 15.39
N THR A 159 -15.41 -26.11 16.69
CA THR A 159 -15.88 -25.06 17.59
C THR A 159 -14.71 -24.39 18.30
N TYR A 160 -14.93 -23.14 18.76
CA TYR A 160 -13.87 -22.41 19.49
C TYR A 160 -13.47 -23.11 20.81
N GLY A 161 -14.41 -23.85 21.44
CA GLY A 161 -14.09 -24.69 22.59
C GLY A 161 -13.13 -25.83 22.23
N ASN A 162 -13.42 -26.54 21.14
CA ASN A 162 -12.56 -27.62 20.64
C ASN A 162 -11.20 -27.10 20.14
N PHE A 163 -11.12 -25.90 19.57
CA PHE A 163 -9.87 -25.27 19.15
C PHE A 163 -8.81 -25.27 20.26
N LYS A 164 -9.23 -24.94 21.49
CA LYS A 164 -8.35 -24.96 22.65
C LYS A 164 -7.90 -26.39 23.01
N GLU A 165 -8.81 -27.37 22.87
CA GLU A 165 -8.52 -28.77 23.12
C GLU A 165 -7.57 -29.34 22.07
N ILE A 166 -7.80 -29.03 20.79
CA ILE A 166 -6.91 -29.42 19.69
C ILE A 166 -5.48 -28.89 19.91
N GLY A 167 -5.33 -27.63 20.31
CA GLY A 167 -4.02 -27.02 20.57
C GLY A 167 -3.24 -27.65 21.72
N ASN A 168 -3.89 -28.45 22.59
CA ASN A 168 -3.25 -29.16 23.70
C ASN A 168 -2.86 -30.61 23.37
N LEU A 169 -3.16 -31.12 22.17
CA LEU A 169 -2.82 -32.49 21.77
C LEU A 169 -1.31 -32.60 21.49
N ALA A 170 -0.71 -33.71 21.93
CA ALA A 170 0.70 -33.97 21.68
C ALA A 170 1.06 -34.17 20.20
N SER A 171 0.09 -34.48 19.37
CA SER A 171 0.20 -34.64 17.92
C SER A 171 0.11 -33.32 17.16
N VAL A 172 -0.19 -32.22 17.85
CA VAL A 172 -0.39 -30.87 17.28
C VAL A 172 0.74 -29.95 17.73
N LYS A 173 1.41 -29.33 16.76
CA LYS A 173 2.48 -28.37 17.00
C LYS A 173 1.92 -26.99 17.40
N SER A 174 0.92 -26.51 16.67
CA SER A 174 0.20 -25.27 16.96
C SER A 174 -1.13 -25.21 16.21
N THR A 175 -1.97 -24.25 16.60
CA THR A 175 -3.20 -23.93 15.89
C THR A 175 -3.18 -22.48 15.45
N ILE A 176 -3.71 -22.19 14.27
CA ILE A 176 -3.82 -20.85 13.70
C ILE A 176 -5.29 -20.59 13.38
N LEU A 177 -5.87 -19.56 13.98
CA LEU A 177 -7.25 -19.18 13.69
C LEU A 177 -7.36 -18.56 12.29
N SER A 178 -8.38 -18.91 11.52
CA SER A 178 -8.66 -18.27 10.24
C SER A 178 -9.09 -16.84 10.44
N ASP A 179 -8.47 -15.91 9.70
CA ASP A 179 -8.85 -14.51 9.62
C ASP A 179 -9.62 -14.24 8.32
N THR A 180 -10.33 -13.12 8.28
CA THR A 180 -11.01 -12.63 7.07
C THR A 180 -10.29 -11.39 6.55
N TYR A 181 -9.95 -11.41 5.27
CA TYR A 181 -9.33 -10.30 4.56
C TYR A 181 -10.35 -9.64 3.65
N ASN A 182 -10.26 -8.33 3.50
CA ASN A 182 -11.15 -7.56 2.65
C ASN A 182 -10.38 -7.04 1.43
N LEU A 183 -11.11 -6.70 0.37
CA LEU A 183 -10.60 -5.81 -0.65
C LEU A 183 -10.58 -4.40 -0.02
N PRO A 184 -9.43 -3.70 -0.02
CA PRO A 184 -9.42 -2.30 0.34
C PRO A 184 -10.37 -1.57 -0.60
N GLN A 185 -11.36 -0.80 -0.06
CA GLN A 185 -12.33 -0.13 -0.91
C GLN A 185 -11.60 0.74 -1.92
N SER A 186 -11.85 0.49 -3.20
CA SER A 186 -11.39 1.35 -4.27
C SER A 186 -12.16 2.67 -4.19
N ILE A 187 -11.42 3.77 -4.24
CA ILE A 187 -12.03 5.09 -4.29
C ILE A 187 -12.29 5.39 -5.76
N SER A 188 -13.54 5.56 -6.14
CA SER A 188 -13.89 6.02 -7.49
C SER A 188 -13.31 7.42 -7.68
N GLY A 189 -12.33 7.54 -8.57
CA GLY A 189 -11.68 8.81 -8.87
C GLY A 189 -12.59 9.73 -9.67
N ASP A 190 -12.40 11.03 -9.50
CA ASP A 190 -12.99 12.01 -10.38
C ASP A 190 -12.38 11.84 -11.79
N ALA A 191 -13.22 11.77 -12.80
CA ALA A 191 -12.87 11.48 -14.20
C ALA A 191 -11.92 12.51 -14.88
N SER A 192 -11.30 13.39 -14.12
CA SER A 192 -10.61 14.58 -14.64
C SER A 192 -9.10 14.43 -14.90
N ALA A 193 -8.45 13.40 -14.41
CA ALA A 193 -7.03 13.17 -14.67
C ALA A 193 -6.83 11.82 -15.35
N ILE A 194 -6.59 11.83 -16.64
CA ILE A 194 -6.22 10.63 -17.40
C ILE A 194 -4.74 10.40 -17.14
N VAL A 195 -4.40 9.64 -16.09
CA VAL A 195 -3.09 9.03 -16.03
C VAL A 195 -3.19 7.71 -16.80
N ASN A 196 -2.81 7.76 -18.05
CA ASN A 196 -2.59 6.57 -18.83
C ASN A 196 -1.42 5.82 -18.19
N LEU A 197 -1.47 4.49 -18.06
CA LEU A 197 -0.29 3.71 -17.62
C LEU A 197 0.93 3.97 -18.50
N VAL A 198 0.72 4.31 -19.77
CA VAL A 198 1.77 4.80 -20.70
C VAL A 198 2.39 6.11 -20.20
N ASP A 199 1.60 7.05 -19.67
CA ASP A 199 2.12 8.32 -19.12
C ASP A 199 2.96 8.10 -17.86
N VAL A 200 2.68 7.07 -17.09
CA VAL A 200 3.51 6.63 -15.94
C VAL A 200 4.85 6.11 -16.43
N TYR A 201 4.90 5.46 -17.57
CA TYR A 201 6.13 5.07 -18.25
C TYR A 201 6.89 6.26 -18.83
N GLU A 202 6.19 7.24 -19.39
CA GLU A 202 6.79 8.40 -20.07
C GLU A 202 7.24 9.51 -19.11
N THR A 203 6.61 9.66 -17.96
CA THR A 203 6.86 10.77 -17.01
C THR A 203 8.00 10.55 -16.03
N GLY A 204 9.02 9.78 -16.36
CA GLY A 204 10.28 9.72 -15.62
C GLY A 204 10.57 8.41 -14.91
N ILE A 205 9.70 7.40 -15.01
CA ILE A 205 10.00 6.02 -14.60
C ILE A 205 10.63 5.28 -15.79
N PHE A 206 10.30 5.68 -16.99
CA PHE A 206 10.72 5.05 -18.23
C PHE A 206 11.10 6.06 -19.29
N ASP A 207 12.33 6.09 -19.70
CA ASP A 207 12.69 6.53 -21.05
C ASP A 207 12.49 5.32 -21.96
N SER A 208 11.37 5.29 -22.69
CA SER A 208 10.98 4.20 -23.58
C SER A 208 12.01 3.88 -24.67
N SER A 209 12.96 4.79 -24.89
CA SER A 209 14.08 4.60 -25.84
C SER A 209 15.24 3.78 -25.26
N SER A 210 15.31 3.57 -23.93
CA SER A 210 16.50 3.01 -23.26
C SER A 210 16.30 1.73 -22.47
N VAL A 211 15.06 1.26 -22.25
CA VAL A 211 14.78 0.02 -21.50
C VAL A 211 13.79 -0.86 -22.25
N SER A 212 14.25 -2.05 -22.67
CA SER A 212 13.46 -2.99 -23.49
C SER A 212 12.75 -4.08 -22.68
N TYR A 213 12.83 -4.06 -21.34
CA TYR A 213 12.21 -5.09 -20.49
C TYR A 213 10.70 -4.98 -20.49
N LYS A 214 9.99 -6.10 -20.72
CA LYS A 214 8.52 -6.18 -20.76
C LYS A 214 7.95 -7.31 -19.90
N GLY A 215 8.80 -8.00 -19.14
CA GLY A 215 8.42 -9.12 -18.31
C GLY A 215 8.51 -10.48 -19.00
N ALA A 216 9.18 -10.58 -20.15
CA ALA A 216 9.42 -11.86 -20.81
C ALA A 216 10.16 -12.84 -19.88
N GLY A 217 9.75 -14.11 -19.88
CA GLY A 217 10.33 -15.13 -19.02
C GLY A 217 10.00 -14.97 -17.52
N THR A 218 8.91 -14.25 -17.19
CA THR A 218 8.42 -14.10 -15.81
C THR A 218 6.97 -14.51 -15.68
N VAL A 219 6.57 -14.84 -14.44
CA VAL A 219 5.21 -15.26 -14.08
C VAL A 219 4.76 -14.54 -12.82
N VAL A 220 3.55 -13.98 -12.84
CA VAL A 220 2.93 -13.33 -11.68
C VAL A 220 1.65 -14.05 -11.30
N ALA A 221 1.53 -14.44 -10.02
CA ALA A 221 0.24 -14.84 -9.46
C ALA A 221 -0.51 -13.61 -8.93
N VAL A 222 -1.80 -13.53 -9.21
CA VAL A 222 -2.70 -12.48 -8.73
C VAL A 222 -3.78 -13.14 -7.89
N LEU A 223 -3.79 -12.85 -6.58
CA LEU A 223 -4.81 -13.30 -5.64
C LEU A 223 -5.82 -12.16 -5.44
N ASP A 224 -7.05 -12.33 -5.95
CA ASP A 224 -8.04 -11.24 -5.96
C ASP A 224 -9.50 -11.76 -6.03
N SER A 225 -10.44 -10.85 -6.31
CA SER A 225 -11.90 -11.08 -6.28
C SER A 225 -12.48 -11.77 -7.50
N GLY A 226 -11.70 -12.00 -8.54
CA GLY A 226 -12.13 -12.62 -9.79
C GLY A 226 -11.66 -11.86 -11.03
N PHE A 227 -11.79 -12.51 -12.20
CA PHE A 227 -11.10 -12.07 -13.40
C PHE A 227 -11.91 -12.33 -14.67
N ASP A 228 -12.11 -11.33 -15.48
CA ASP A 228 -12.60 -11.49 -16.85
C ASP A 228 -11.44 -11.86 -17.79
N CYS A 229 -11.11 -13.14 -17.87
CA CYS A 229 -10.06 -13.64 -18.74
C CYS A 229 -10.33 -13.42 -20.22
N THR A 230 -11.60 -13.13 -20.61
CA THR A 230 -12.02 -12.91 -22.01
C THR A 230 -11.70 -11.50 -22.50
N HIS A 231 -11.38 -10.58 -21.58
CA HIS A 231 -11.11 -9.17 -21.91
C HIS A 231 -10.00 -9.03 -22.94
N THR A 232 -10.15 -8.06 -23.85
CA THR A 232 -9.21 -7.83 -24.97
C THR A 232 -7.78 -7.60 -24.55
N VAL A 233 -7.57 -7.00 -23.38
CA VAL A 233 -6.23 -6.71 -22.83
C VAL A 233 -5.38 -7.95 -22.55
N PHE A 234 -6.01 -9.13 -22.41
CA PHE A 234 -5.30 -10.39 -22.12
C PHE A 234 -5.09 -11.27 -23.36
N GLN A 235 -5.50 -10.82 -24.55
CA GLN A 235 -5.44 -11.62 -25.78
C GLN A 235 -4.02 -11.68 -26.39
N LYS A 236 -3.19 -10.66 -26.11
CA LYS A 236 -1.81 -10.68 -26.60
C LYS A 236 -0.99 -11.70 -25.83
N GLN A 237 -0.45 -12.67 -26.56
CA GLN A 237 0.37 -13.74 -25.98
C GLN A 237 1.78 -13.24 -25.65
N PRO A 238 2.41 -13.74 -24.57
CA PRO A 238 3.78 -13.40 -24.21
C PRO A 238 4.77 -13.92 -25.24
N THR A 239 5.90 -13.22 -25.39
CA THR A 239 6.98 -13.63 -26.29
C THR A 239 7.69 -14.89 -25.78
N GLU A 240 7.83 -15.04 -24.49
CA GLU A 240 8.35 -16.23 -23.81
C GLU A 240 7.26 -16.89 -22.97
N GLN A 241 7.21 -18.23 -23.00
CA GLN A 241 6.30 -19.03 -22.20
C GLN A 241 7.08 -19.81 -21.16
N VAL A 242 6.89 -19.49 -19.87
CA VAL A 242 7.52 -20.17 -18.73
C VAL A 242 6.69 -21.38 -18.31
N ILE A 243 5.39 -21.18 -18.14
CA ILE A 243 4.44 -22.24 -17.78
C ILE A 243 3.65 -22.63 -19.03
N THR A 244 3.73 -23.92 -19.41
CA THR A 244 3.02 -24.48 -20.54
C THR A 244 1.81 -25.31 -20.09
N ASP A 245 0.95 -25.67 -21.01
CA ASP A 245 -0.16 -26.64 -20.80
C ASP A 245 0.36 -27.99 -20.29
N ARG A 246 1.55 -28.42 -20.73
CA ARG A 246 2.19 -29.67 -20.29
C ARG A 246 2.66 -29.58 -18.85
N ASP A 247 3.21 -28.41 -18.45
CA ASP A 247 3.65 -28.20 -17.08
C ASP A 247 2.44 -28.26 -16.14
N ILE A 248 1.34 -27.55 -16.46
CA ILE A 248 0.09 -27.64 -15.69
C ILE A 248 -0.42 -29.09 -15.63
N SER A 249 -0.51 -29.77 -16.76
CA SER A 249 -0.97 -31.16 -16.81
C SER A 249 -0.16 -32.08 -15.91
N SER A 250 1.15 -31.85 -15.80
CA SER A 250 2.07 -32.69 -15.01
C SER A 250 1.94 -32.49 -13.50
N ILE A 251 1.55 -31.27 -13.04
CA ILE A 251 1.51 -30.93 -11.63
C ILE A 251 0.07 -30.82 -11.07
N LEU A 252 -0.93 -30.71 -11.93
CA LEU A 252 -2.33 -30.48 -11.54
C LEU A 252 -2.82 -31.43 -10.44
N GLY A 253 -2.46 -32.71 -10.52
CA GLY A 253 -2.82 -33.70 -9.53
C GLY A 253 -2.22 -33.47 -8.14
N ASN A 254 -1.19 -32.65 -8.02
CA ASN A 254 -0.54 -32.30 -6.75
C ASN A 254 -1.09 -30.98 -6.16
N MET A 255 -1.78 -30.19 -6.97
CA MET A 255 -2.29 -28.87 -6.58
C MET A 255 -3.53 -28.97 -5.70
N ASN A 256 -3.72 -27.98 -4.85
CA ASN A 256 -4.92 -27.87 -4.01
C ASN A 256 -6.18 -27.74 -4.86
N ALA A 257 -6.13 -27.01 -5.97
CA ALA A 257 -7.24 -26.92 -6.92
C ALA A 257 -7.85 -28.30 -7.27
N SER A 258 -7.02 -29.30 -7.60
CA SER A 258 -7.50 -30.63 -7.98
C SER A 258 -7.86 -31.53 -6.79
N LYS A 259 -7.38 -31.23 -5.59
CA LYS A 259 -7.73 -32.00 -4.37
C LYS A 259 -9.19 -31.74 -3.95
N PHE A 260 -9.72 -30.55 -4.27
CA PHE A 260 -11.07 -30.13 -3.90
C PHE A 260 -12.08 -30.33 -5.02
N THR A 261 -11.73 -29.97 -6.26
CA THR A 261 -12.60 -30.18 -7.42
C THR A 261 -12.29 -31.55 -8.05
N LYS A 262 -13.07 -32.56 -7.67
CA LYS A 262 -12.90 -33.89 -8.23
C LYS A 262 -13.15 -33.91 -9.74
N GLY A 263 -12.16 -34.41 -10.49
CA GLY A 263 -12.27 -34.52 -11.94
C GLY A 263 -11.88 -33.23 -12.68
N LEU A 264 -11.21 -32.31 -12.00
CA LEU A 264 -10.62 -31.12 -12.61
C LEU A 264 -9.62 -31.52 -13.70
N GLU A 265 -9.84 -31.04 -14.91
CA GLU A 265 -9.00 -31.33 -16.08
C GLU A 265 -8.23 -30.08 -16.51
N LEU A 266 -7.19 -30.28 -17.30
CA LEU A 266 -6.37 -29.18 -17.85
C LEU A 266 -7.23 -28.07 -18.51
N LYS A 267 -8.26 -28.44 -19.26
CA LYS A 267 -9.15 -27.50 -19.96
C LYS A 267 -9.93 -26.56 -19.00
N ASP A 268 -10.09 -26.94 -17.74
CA ASP A 268 -10.85 -26.21 -16.75
C ASP A 268 -9.99 -25.12 -16.09
N VAL A 269 -8.67 -25.27 -16.14
CA VAL A 269 -7.72 -24.37 -15.43
C VAL A 269 -6.71 -23.66 -16.36
N TYR A 270 -6.44 -24.20 -17.56
CA TYR A 270 -5.56 -23.58 -18.53
C TYR A 270 -6.35 -22.74 -19.54
N TYR A 271 -6.24 -21.42 -19.44
CA TYR A 271 -6.98 -20.51 -20.32
C TYR A 271 -6.23 -20.18 -21.62
N SER A 272 -4.97 -19.75 -21.49
CA SER A 272 -4.13 -19.37 -22.63
C SER A 272 -2.64 -19.36 -22.29
N ARG A 273 -1.77 -19.11 -23.28
CA ARG A 273 -0.34 -18.90 -23.02
C ARG A 273 -0.10 -17.66 -22.12
N LYS A 274 -0.96 -16.63 -22.20
CA LYS A 274 -0.90 -15.43 -21.35
C LYS A 274 -1.38 -15.75 -19.93
N ILE A 275 -2.44 -16.54 -19.82
CA ILE A 275 -3.05 -16.96 -18.56
C ILE A 275 -2.96 -18.50 -18.49
N PRO A 276 -1.82 -19.06 -18.03
CA PRO A 276 -1.60 -20.51 -18.02
C PRO A 276 -2.37 -21.22 -16.90
N PHE A 277 -2.88 -20.52 -15.90
CA PHE A 277 -3.64 -21.12 -14.82
C PHE A 277 -4.67 -20.16 -14.24
N VAL A 278 -5.87 -20.66 -14.00
CA VAL A 278 -6.99 -20.00 -13.31
C VAL A 278 -7.65 -20.99 -12.36
N TYR A 279 -8.08 -20.52 -11.18
CA TYR A 279 -8.90 -21.32 -10.26
C TYR A 279 -9.54 -20.45 -9.17
N ASP A 280 -10.76 -20.81 -8.75
CA ASP A 280 -11.47 -20.21 -7.63
C ASP A 280 -11.29 -21.07 -6.37
N TYR A 281 -10.47 -20.56 -5.44
CA TYR A 281 -10.21 -21.23 -4.16
C TYR A 281 -11.32 -20.99 -3.15
N ALA A 282 -12.04 -19.88 -3.25
CA ALA A 282 -13.09 -19.53 -2.30
C ALA A 282 -14.33 -20.36 -2.51
N ASP A 283 -14.80 -20.51 -3.75
CA ASP A 283 -15.96 -21.31 -4.10
C ASP A 283 -15.58 -22.74 -4.57
N LYS A 284 -14.27 -23.03 -4.69
CA LYS A 284 -13.67 -24.35 -4.99
C LYS A 284 -14.11 -24.91 -6.35
N ASP A 285 -14.03 -24.07 -7.36
CA ASP A 285 -14.34 -24.44 -8.73
C ASP A 285 -13.42 -23.74 -9.76
N SER A 286 -13.73 -23.81 -11.04
CA SER A 286 -12.93 -23.20 -12.11
C SER A 286 -13.53 -21.89 -12.66
N ASP A 287 -14.64 -21.43 -12.12
CA ASP A 287 -15.26 -20.16 -12.54
C ASP A 287 -14.62 -19.00 -11.78
N VAL A 288 -13.70 -18.32 -12.44
CA VAL A 288 -13.03 -17.14 -11.87
C VAL A 288 -13.65 -15.81 -12.31
N PHE A 289 -14.77 -15.84 -13.06
CA PHE A 289 -15.45 -14.62 -13.46
C PHE A 289 -16.03 -13.92 -12.21
N PRO A 290 -15.84 -12.61 -12.01
CA PRO A 290 -16.29 -11.94 -10.80
C PRO A 290 -17.81 -11.74 -10.84
N TYR A 291 -18.50 -12.05 -9.74
CA TYR A 291 -19.95 -11.89 -9.64
C TYR A 291 -20.37 -10.41 -9.55
N ASP A 292 -19.72 -9.64 -8.70
CA ASP A 292 -20.05 -8.21 -8.46
C ASP A 292 -18.78 -7.41 -8.08
N SER A 293 -17.67 -7.65 -8.77
CA SER A 293 -16.42 -6.94 -8.51
C SER A 293 -15.66 -6.67 -9.80
N GLU A 294 -15.21 -5.46 -9.98
CA GLU A 294 -14.31 -5.08 -11.08
C GLU A 294 -12.83 -5.19 -10.71
N HIS A 295 -12.54 -5.38 -9.41
CA HIS A 295 -11.23 -5.16 -8.80
C HIS A 295 -10.13 -6.08 -9.36
N GLY A 296 -10.31 -7.39 -9.37
CA GLY A 296 -9.28 -8.33 -9.81
C GLY A 296 -8.94 -8.21 -11.29
N THR A 297 -9.94 -8.00 -12.15
CA THR A 297 -9.71 -7.73 -13.58
C THR A 297 -8.87 -6.46 -13.78
N HIS A 298 -9.19 -5.41 -13.01
CA HIS A 298 -8.47 -4.14 -13.04
C HIS A 298 -7.00 -4.30 -12.61
N VAL A 299 -6.78 -5.00 -11.50
CA VAL A 299 -5.45 -5.33 -10.95
C VAL A 299 -4.62 -6.12 -11.96
N ALA A 300 -5.17 -7.18 -12.55
CA ALA A 300 -4.48 -7.99 -13.55
C ALA A 300 -4.14 -7.18 -14.82
N GLY A 301 -5.03 -6.27 -15.21
CA GLY A 301 -4.82 -5.35 -16.34
C GLY A 301 -3.63 -4.40 -16.11
N ILE A 302 -3.47 -3.86 -14.88
CA ILE A 302 -2.31 -3.01 -14.52
C ILE A 302 -1.00 -3.79 -14.67
N ILE A 303 -0.96 -5.06 -14.25
CA ILE A 303 0.27 -5.85 -14.34
C ILE A 303 0.63 -6.14 -15.80
N GLY A 304 -0.30 -6.75 -16.54
CA GLY A 304 0.08 -7.37 -17.80
C GLY A 304 -0.92 -7.22 -18.94
N GLY A 305 -1.91 -6.34 -18.81
CA GLY A 305 -2.88 -6.05 -19.89
C GLY A 305 -2.24 -5.29 -21.05
N LEU A 306 -2.70 -5.52 -22.26
CA LEU A 306 -2.25 -4.77 -23.44
C LEU A 306 -3.29 -4.79 -24.56
N ASP A 307 -3.74 -3.60 -24.92
CA ASP A 307 -4.50 -3.35 -26.14
C ASP A 307 -4.35 -1.87 -26.58
N ASP A 308 -5.26 -1.38 -27.43
CA ASP A 308 -5.22 -0.01 -27.97
C ASP A 308 -5.56 1.07 -26.92
N LYS A 309 -6.12 0.69 -25.77
CA LYS A 309 -6.59 1.62 -24.73
C LYS A 309 -5.68 1.67 -23.51
N ILE A 310 -5.11 0.54 -23.13
CA ILE A 310 -4.19 0.46 -21.96
C ILE A 310 -2.95 -0.35 -22.29
N THR A 311 -1.89 -0.02 -21.57
CA THR A 311 -0.63 -0.77 -21.56
C THR A 311 -0.24 -1.05 -20.13
N GLY A 312 -0.30 -2.30 -19.71
CA GLY A 312 0.16 -2.75 -18.40
C GLY A 312 1.68 -2.63 -18.25
N VAL A 313 2.15 -2.73 -17.01
CA VAL A 313 3.57 -2.51 -16.68
C VAL A 313 4.47 -3.61 -17.25
N ALA A 314 4.04 -4.87 -17.20
CA ALA A 314 4.81 -6.05 -17.62
C ALA A 314 4.02 -6.88 -18.64
N VAL A 315 3.83 -6.32 -19.82
CA VAL A 315 2.91 -6.86 -20.85
C VAL A 315 3.29 -8.25 -21.38
N ASP A 316 4.53 -8.67 -21.25
CA ASP A 316 5.03 -9.99 -21.68
C ASP A 316 5.10 -11.03 -20.54
N THR A 317 4.74 -10.67 -19.30
CA THR A 317 4.65 -11.64 -18.20
C THR A 317 3.45 -12.57 -18.37
N GLN A 318 3.55 -13.81 -17.88
CA GLN A 318 2.38 -14.69 -17.73
C GLN A 318 1.63 -14.36 -16.44
N LEU A 319 0.30 -14.50 -16.45
CA LEU A 319 -0.59 -14.23 -15.32
C LEU A 319 -1.24 -15.53 -14.84
N VAL A 320 -1.02 -15.88 -13.59
CA VAL A 320 -1.71 -16.95 -12.87
C VAL A 320 -2.80 -16.28 -12.02
N LEU A 321 -4.08 -16.52 -12.35
CA LEU A 321 -5.20 -15.79 -11.77
C LEU A 321 -5.95 -16.67 -10.77
N MET A 322 -5.90 -16.28 -9.50
CA MET A 322 -6.39 -17.05 -8.36
C MET A 322 -7.47 -16.26 -7.63
N LYS A 323 -8.73 -16.65 -7.80
CA LYS A 323 -9.84 -16.04 -7.07
C LYS A 323 -9.86 -16.58 -5.64
N VAL A 324 -9.84 -15.68 -4.66
CA VAL A 324 -9.80 -16.00 -3.22
C VAL A 324 -10.91 -15.30 -2.42
N PHE A 325 -11.85 -14.65 -3.12
CA PHE A 325 -13.05 -14.05 -2.55
C PHE A 325 -14.29 -14.75 -3.12
N PRO A 326 -15.19 -15.22 -2.24
CA PRO A 326 -16.38 -15.94 -2.68
C PRO A 326 -17.40 -15.01 -3.35
N ASP A 327 -18.25 -15.58 -4.22
CA ASP A 327 -19.26 -14.82 -4.97
C ASP A 327 -20.36 -14.23 -4.08
N LEU A 328 -20.73 -14.91 -3.02
CA LEU A 328 -21.94 -14.60 -2.24
C LEU A 328 -21.68 -14.20 -0.79
N SER A 329 -20.42 -14.09 -0.38
CA SER A 329 -20.10 -13.69 1.00
C SER A 329 -18.97 -12.69 1.02
N GLU A 330 -18.88 -11.92 2.11
CA GLU A 330 -17.84 -10.91 2.26
C GLU A 330 -16.51 -11.53 2.74
N GLY A 331 -15.41 -11.09 2.12
CA GLY A 331 -14.05 -11.32 2.57
C GLY A 331 -13.43 -12.67 2.17
N GLY A 332 -12.18 -12.63 1.77
CA GLY A 332 -11.34 -13.81 1.52
C GLY A 332 -10.89 -14.43 2.84
N LYS A 333 -10.79 -15.76 2.89
CA LYS A 333 -10.41 -16.48 4.09
C LYS A 333 -8.94 -16.90 4.06
N THR A 334 -8.32 -16.96 5.24
CA THR A 334 -6.91 -17.38 5.36
C THR A 334 -6.65 -18.70 4.71
N GLU A 335 -7.53 -19.69 4.91
CA GLU A 335 -7.37 -21.04 4.37
C GLU A 335 -7.38 -21.08 2.85
N ASP A 336 -8.22 -20.29 2.20
CA ASP A 336 -8.32 -20.21 0.74
C ASP A 336 -7.09 -19.50 0.16
N ILE A 337 -6.66 -18.41 0.81
CA ILE A 337 -5.43 -17.66 0.45
C ILE A 337 -4.20 -18.57 0.58
N LEU A 338 -4.08 -19.35 1.66
CA LEU A 338 -2.96 -20.28 1.83
C LEU A 338 -2.96 -21.38 0.77
N ALA A 339 -4.12 -21.89 0.39
CA ALA A 339 -4.24 -22.89 -0.68
C ALA A 339 -3.80 -22.32 -2.04
N ALA A 340 -4.18 -21.07 -2.34
CA ALA A 340 -3.71 -20.36 -3.53
C ALA A 340 -2.20 -20.11 -3.50
N LEU A 341 -1.66 -19.70 -2.36
CA LEU A 341 -0.21 -19.49 -2.17
C LEU A 341 0.59 -20.79 -2.38
N GLU A 342 0.10 -21.92 -1.88
CA GLU A 342 0.74 -23.22 -2.13
C GLU A 342 0.81 -23.55 -3.63
N ASP A 343 -0.29 -23.37 -4.33
CA ASP A 343 -0.37 -23.67 -5.75
C ASP A 343 0.48 -22.67 -6.57
N ALA A 344 0.55 -21.40 -6.16
CA ALA A 344 1.47 -20.41 -6.76
C ALA A 344 2.94 -20.83 -6.62
N VAL A 345 3.33 -21.36 -5.45
CA VAL A 345 4.69 -21.90 -5.22
C VAL A 345 4.95 -23.14 -6.09
N LEU A 346 3.99 -24.06 -6.21
CA LEU A 346 4.10 -25.24 -7.08
C LEU A 346 4.23 -24.86 -8.55
N LEU A 347 3.55 -23.80 -8.98
CA LEU A 347 3.63 -23.25 -10.34
C LEU A 347 4.97 -22.53 -10.60
N GLY A 348 5.73 -22.19 -9.57
CA GLY A 348 7.04 -21.54 -9.70
C GLY A 348 6.96 -20.09 -10.18
N VAL A 349 6.01 -19.33 -9.65
CA VAL A 349 5.84 -17.90 -9.97
C VAL A 349 7.01 -17.06 -9.48
N ASP A 350 7.29 -15.94 -10.14
CA ASP A 350 8.32 -14.99 -9.74
C ASP A 350 7.86 -14.03 -8.64
N ALA A 351 6.59 -13.66 -8.71
CA ALA A 351 5.98 -12.71 -7.79
C ALA A 351 4.51 -13.04 -7.54
N ILE A 352 4.02 -12.62 -6.39
CA ILE A 352 2.62 -12.76 -5.98
C ILE A 352 2.09 -11.37 -5.64
N ASN A 353 1.02 -10.96 -6.34
CA ASN A 353 0.30 -9.72 -6.07
C ASN A 353 -0.89 -10.00 -5.16
N MET A 354 -0.95 -9.30 -4.03
CA MET A 354 -2.05 -9.37 -3.08
C MET A 354 -2.59 -7.97 -2.81
N SER A 355 -3.54 -7.54 -3.65
CA SER A 355 -4.25 -6.26 -3.49
C SER A 355 -5.41 -6.39 -2.51
N LEU A 356 -5.16 -7.01 -1.37
CA LEU A 356 -6.12 -7.35 -0.32
C LEU A 356 -5.51 -7.15 1.07
N GLY A 357 -6.34 -7.09 2.08
CA GLY A 357 -5.87 -7.00 3.46
C GLY A 357 -6.94 -6.58 4.46
N SER A 358 -6.55 -6.55 5.73
CA SER A 358 -7.34 -5.97 6.82
C SER A 358 -6.65 -4.72 7.33
N SER A 359 -7.41 -3.68 7.66
CA SER A 359 -6.86 -2.44 8.20
C SER A 359 -6.22 -2.65 9.58
N CYS A 360 -5.18 -1.86 9.91
CA CYS A 360 -4.50 -1.90 11.20
C CYS A 360 -4.02 -3.31 11.58
N GLY A 361 -3.28 -3.95 10.68
CA GLY A 361 -2.87 -5.33 10.82
C GLY A 361 -1.80 -5.55 11.90
N PHE A 362 -1.76 -6.78 12.42
CA PHE A 362 -0.75 -7.25 13.35
C PHE A 362 0.04 -8.39 12.71
N ALA A 363 1.35 -8.41 12.95
CA ALA A 363 2.12 -9.63 12.87
C ALA A 363 2.06 -10.29 14.26
N ARG A 364 1.13 -11.22 14.48
CA ARG A 364 0.85 -11.80 15.80
C ARG A 364 1.86 -12.90 16.17
N GLU A 365 3.13 -12.60 16.24
CA GLU A 365 4.14 -13.57 16.70
C GLU A 365 3.90 -13.97 18.15
N GLU A 366 3.47 -13.03 19.00
CA GLU A 366 3.29 -13.24 20.45
C GLU A 366 2.09 -14.15 20.79
N ASP A 367 1.09 -14.23 19.92
CA ASP A 367 -0.11 -15.05 20.12
C ASP A 367 0.06 -16.49 19.62
N GLY A 368 1.25 -16.89 19.16
CA GLY A 368 1.50 -18.20 18.56
C GLY A 368 0.95 -18.35 17.15
N ASN A 369 0.44 -17.28 16.57
CA ASN A 369 -0.01 -17.25 15.18
C ASN A 369 1.20 -17.13 14.24
N LYS A 370 1.60 -18.28 13.68
CA LYS A 370 2.77 -18.39 12.82
C LYS A 370 2.52 -18.10 11.34
N ILE A 371 1.46 -17.38 11.01
CA ILE A 371 1.14 -17.08 9.61
C ILE A 371 2.24 -16.23 8.96
N ASN A 372 2.87 -15.31 9.70
CA ASN A 372 4.02 -14.52 9.23
C ASN A 372 5.19 -15.42 8.78
N GLU A 373 5.53 -16.46 9.56
CA GLU A 373 6.58 -17.43 9.20
C GLU A 373 6.29 -18.13 7.86
N VAL A 374 5.03 -18.36 7.53
CA VAL A 374 4.64 -18.98 6.24
C VAL A 374 4.99 -18.05 5.08
N TYR A 375 4.68 -16.76 5.22
CA TYR A 375 5.06 -15.76 4.22
C TYR A 375 6.57 -15.59 4.10
N GLU A 376 7.30 -15.65 5.22
CA GLU A 376 8.77 -15.62 5.22
C GLU A 376 9.37 -16.78 4.42
N ARG A 377 8.85 -18.00 4.56
CA ARG A 377 9.32 -19.16 3.80
C ARG A 377 9.13 -18.99 2.30
N ILE A 378 8.01 -18.39 1.87
CA ILE A 378 7.76 -18.08 0.45
C ILE A 378 8.79 -17.07 -0.05
N ASN A 379 9.03 -15.99 0.70
CA ASN A 379 10.04 -14.99 0.35
C ASN A 379 11.46 -15.59 0.32
N GLU A 380 11.80 -16.46 1.27
CA GLU A 380 13.09 -17.17 1.30
C GLU A 380 13.30 -18.11 0.11
N SER A 381 12.24 -18.62 -0.49
CA SER A 381 12.33 -19.43 -1.72
C SER A 381 12.62 -18.61 -2.97
N GLY A 382 12.60 -17.29 -2.85
CA GLY A 382 12.89 -16.35 -3.93
C GLY A 382 11.67 -15.85 -4.69
N ILE A 383 10.47 -16.02 -4.14
CA ILE A 383 9.22 -15.44 -4.66
C ILE A 383 8.98 -14.10 -3.97
N SER A 384 8.75 -13.04 -4.75
CA SER A 384 8.44 -11.71 -4.20
C SER A 384 6.98 -11.61 -3.83
N LEU A 385 6.68 -11.22 -2.58
CA LEU A 385 5.32 -10.99 -2.08
C LEU A 385 5.04 -9.48 -2.06
N ILE A 386 4.15 -9.01 -2.91
CA ILE A 386 3.80 -7.60 -3.05
C ILE A 386 2.38 -7.38 -2.54
N THR A 387 2.23 -6.48 -1.54
CA THR A 387 0.97 -6.34 -0.80
C THR A 387 0.57 -4.88 -0.63
N ALA A 388 -0.73 -4.61 -0.66
CA ALA A 388 -1.28 -3.28 -0.51
C ALA A 388 -1.17 -2.79 0.95
N ALA A 389 -0.67 -1.57 1.18
CA ALA A 389 -0.55 -0.99 2.52
C ALA A 389 -1.90 -0.72 3.21
N SER A 390 -3.00 -0.77 2.51
CA SER A 390 -4.37 -0.40 2.90
C SER A 390 -4.71 1.08 2.66
N ASN A 391 -6.00 1.41 2.69
CA ASN A 391 -6.55 2.72 2.36
C ASN A 391 -7.13 3.43 3.60
N SER A 392 -6.56 3.22 4.77
CA SER A 392 -7.05 3.74 6.05
C SER A 392 -6.38 5.03 6.51
N TYR A 393 -5.52 5.65 5.67
CA TYR A 393 -4.77 6.88 5.95
C TYR A 393 -4.01 6.82 7.30
N SER A 394 -4.27 7.77 8.19
CA SER A 394 -3.74 7.74 9.56
C SER A 394 -4.88 7.59 10.58
N SER A 395 -4.58 7.01 11.74
CA SER A 395 -5.54 6.87 12.83
C SER A 395 -6.07 8.21 13.36
N GLY A 396 -5.31 9.28 13.18
CA GLY A 396 -5.69 10.63 13.61
C GLY A 396 -6.86 11.23 12.85
N TYR A 397 -7.05 10.86 11.60
CA TYR A 397 -8.12 11.37 10.74
C TYR A 397 -9.38 10.50 10.73
N GLY A 398 -9.43 9.45 11.56
CA GLY A 398 -10.60 8.60 11.65
C GLY A 398 -10.95 8.00 10.31
N GLY A 399 -10.07 7.20 9.70
CA GLY A 399 -10.36 6.49 8.46
C GLY A 399 -11.74 5.84 8.46
N GLU A 400 -12.16 5.17 7.43
CA GLU A 400 -13.48 4.54 7.28
C GLU A 400 -13.92 3.73 8.52
N GLN A 401 -12.94 3.19 9.26
CA GLN A 401 -13.15 2.44 10.51
C GLN A 401 -13.36 3.32 11.74
N GLY A 402 -13.36 4.65 11.62
CA GLY A 402 -13.54 5.56 12.73
C GLY A 402 -12.43 5.49 13.79
N ASN A 403 -11.21 5.09 13.39
CA ASN A 403 -10.07 4.98 14.32
C ASN A 403 -9.80 6.32 15.00
N THR A 404 -9.52 6.27 16.28
CA THR A 404 -9.24 7.45 17.08
C THR A 404 -7.89 7.30 17.75
N ASN A 405 -6.98 8.22 17.45
CA ASN A 405 -5.68 8.32 18.10
C ASN A 405 -5.77 9.28 19.28
N PHE A 406 -5.86 8.76 20.50
CA PHE A 406 -5.94 9.58 21.69
C PHE A 406 -4.56 10.06 22.15
N VAL A 407 -4.50 11.29 22.68
CA VAL A 407 -3.27 11.86 23.24
C VAL A 407 -2.68 10.97 24.35
N THR A 408 -3.55 10.28 25.10
CA THR A 408 -3.17 9.37 26.19
C THR A 408 -2.63 8.02 25.71
N ASN A 409 -2.92 7.64 24.47
CA ASN A 409 -2.46 6.38 23.87
C ASN A 409 -2.29 6.58 22.36
N PRO A 410 -1.26 7.32 21.93
CA PRO A 410 -1.04 7.63 20.53
C PRO A 410 -0.61 6.39 19.77
N ASP A 411 -1.40 6.04 18.76
CA ASP A 411 -1.08 5.04 17.75
C ASP A 411 -1.49 5.58 16.39
N SER A 412 -0.57 5.66 15.47
CA SER A 412 -0.79 6.23 14.15
C SER A 412 -0.58 5.25 13.00
N GLY A 413 -0.25 3.99 13.31
CA GLY A 413 -0.08 2.95 12.30
C GLY A 413 -1.41 2.40 11.82
N THR A 414 -1.65 2.41 10.50
CA THR A 414 -2.87 1.91 9.86
C THR A 414 -2.60 0.88 8.75
N VAL A 415 -1.33 0.56 8.50
CA VAL A 415 -0.95 -0.48 7.53
C VAL A 415 -1.65 -1.80 7.88
N GLY A 416 -2.25 -2.45 6.87
CA GLY A 416 -3.05 -3.65 7.05
C GLY A 416 -2.25 -4.96 6.98
N SER A 417 -2.79 -6.07 7.48
CA SER A 417 -2.26 -7.41 7.21
C SER A 417 -2.74 -7.91 5.85
N PRO A 418 -1.93 -8.62 5.04
CA PRO A 418 -0.58 -9.15 5.33
C PRO A 418 0.56 -8.14 5.07
N SER A 419 0.27 -6.90 4.74
CA SER A 419 1.28 -5.88 4.42
C SER A 419 2.19 -5.54 5.62
N THR A 420 1.71 -5.80 6.86
CA THR A 420 2.51 -5.68 8.09
C THR A 420 3.54 -6.81 8.28
N TYR A 421 3.44 -7.91 7.55
CA TYR A 421 4.38 -9.03 7.68
C TYR A 421 5.76 -8.68 7.13
N ASP A 422 6.81 -9.20 7.77
CA ASP A 422 8.18 -8.88 7.39
C ASP A 422 8.53 -9.32 5.96
N ALA A 423 7.99 -10.46 5.52
CA ALA A 423 8.16 -10.97 4.17
C ALA A 423 7.51 -10.10 3.08
N ALA A 424 6.44 -9.37 3.43
CA ALA A 424 5.67 -8.58 2.47
C ALA A 424 6.40 -7.31 2.05
N LEU A 425 6.47 -7.04 0.76
CA LEU A 425 6.85 -5.74 0.22
C LEU A 425 5.60 -4.85 0.21
N SER A 426 5.45 -4.04 1.23
CA SER A 426 4.28 -3.19 1.47
C SER A 426 4.31 -1.96 0.59
N VAL A 427 3.23 -1.70 -0.14
CA VAL A 427 3.16 -0.66 -1.17
C VAL A 427 2.23 0.45 -0.78
N ALA A 428 2.77 1.66 -0.63
CA ALA A 428 2.02 2.90 -0.48
C ALA A 428 1.60 3.46 -1.85
N SER A 429 0.60 4.32 -1.85
CA SER A 429 0.06 4.94 -3.05
C SER A 429 0.45 6.40 -3.21
N ILE A 430 0.80 6.76 -4.44
CA ILE A 430 0.94 8.15 -4.90
C ILE A 430 -0.13 8.44 -5.96
N SER A 431 -0.67 9.64 -5.94
CA SER A 431 -1.74 10.08 -6.85
C SER A 431 -1.31 11.18 -7.78
N GLY A 432 -1.86 11.15 -8.97
CA GLY A 432 -1.80 12.24 -9.94
C GLY A 432 -0.45 12.37 -10.64
N VAL A 433 -0.42 13.38 -11.46
CA VAL A 433 0.76 13.93 -12.13
C VAL A 433 1.12 15.26 -11.47
N LYS A 434 2.13 15.94 -11.97
CA LYS A 434 2.46 17.29 -11.50
C LYS A 434 1.24 18.21 -11.51
N SER A 435 0.88 18.70 -10.34
CA SER A 435 -0.20 19.66 -10.15
C SER A 435 0.32 21.08 -10.30
N ARG A 436 -0.47 21.96 -10.92
CA ARG A 436 -0.15 23.41 -11.01
C ARG A 436 -0.43 24.07 -9.68
N TYR A 437 0.37 25.09 -9.36
CA TYR A 437 0.17 25.89 -8.17
C TYR A 437 0.36 27.40 -8.45
N ILE A 438 -0.12 28.20 -7.51
CA ILE A 438 -0.02 29.66 -7.50
C ILE A 438 0.77 30.05 -6.25
N ILE A 439 1.58 31.11 -6.31
CA ILE A 439 2.26 31.67 -5.13
C ILE A 439 1.49 32.89 -4.65
N ALA A 440 0.96 32.81 -3.44
CA ALA A 440 0.29 33.95 -2.80
C ALA A 440 1.23 34.72 -1.90
N ASN A 441 1.15 36.06 -1.99
CA ASN A 441 1.90 36.99 -1.17
C ASN A 441 3.43 36.77 -1.15
N GLY A 442 3.95 36.19 -2.24
CA GLY A 442 5.38 35.94 -2.44
C GLY A 442 5.94 34.68 -1.79
N GLU A 443 5.18 33.98 -0.94
CA GLU A 443 5.69 32.85 -0.15
C GLU A 443 4.75 31.63 -0.05
N GLN A 444 3.42 31.85 -0.01
CA GLN A 444 2.47 30.76 0.20
C GLN A 444 2.18 30.03 -1.11
N VAL A 445 2.49 28.74 -1.18
CA VAL A 445 2.16 27.87 -2.29
C VAL A 445 0.69 27.42 -2.16
N LEU A 446 -0.10 27.68 -3.19
CA LEU A 446 -1.52 27.32 -3.26
C LEU A 446 -1.73 26.29 -4.37
N PHE A 447 -2.01 25.07 -4.00
CA PHE A 447 -2.54 24.07 -4.93
C PHE A 447 -4.03 24.30 -5.10
N TYR A 448 -4.54 24.03 -6.29
CA TYR A 448 -5.92 24.29 -6.61
C TYR A 448 -6.54 23.14 -7.42
N LYS A 449 -7.85 23.03 -7.33
CA LYS A 449 -8.63 22.14 -8.20
C LYS A 449 -9.35 22.95 -9.25
N GLU A 450 -9.28 22.46 -10.47
CA GLU A 450 -10.03 23.03 -11.59
C GLU A 450 -11.53 22.82 -11.39
N SER A 451 -12.33 23.69 -11.96
CA SER A 451 -13.78 23.47 -12.04
C SER A 451 -14.11 22.60 -13.26
N ASN A 452 -15.15 21.78 -13.14
CA ASN A 452 -15.63 20.95 -14.24
C ASN A 452 -16.68 21.67 -15.07
N SER A 453 -16.60 21.51 -16.39
CA SER A 453 -17.68 21.93 -17.30
C SER A 453 -18.88 20.97 -17.17
N VAL A 454 -20.04 21.34 -17.73
CA VAL A 454 -21.22 20.46 -17.79
C VAL A 454 -21.00 19.13 -18.53
N THR A 455 -19.90 19.00 -19.26
CA THR A 455 -19.52 17.77 -19.97
C THR A 455 -18.50 16.96 -19.16
N ALA A 456 -18.34 17.25 -17.88
CA ALA A 456 -17.39 16.65 -16.96
C ALA A 456 -15.91 16.76 -17.40
N LYS A 457 -15.59 17.67 -18.32
CA LYS A 457 -14.20 18.00 -18.66
C LYS A 457 -13.69 19.09 -17.74
N PRO A 458 -12.47 18.98 -17.18
CA PRO A 458 -11.86 20.06 -16.42
C PRO A 458 -11.72 21.32 -17.27
N ASN A 459 -11.98 22.48 -16.67
CA ASN A 459 -11.63 23.76 -17.26
C ASN A 459 -10.11 23.99 -17.06
N ASP A 460 -9.46 24.60 -18.01
CA ASP A 460 -8.04 25.00 -17.82
C ASP A 460 -7.99 26.46 -17.35
N PHE A 461 -8.08 26.65 -16.05
CA PHE A 461 -8.07 27.95 -15.39
C PHE A 461 -6.95 28.86 -15.89
N MET A 462 -5.72 28.34 -15.98
CA MET A 462 -4.59 29.18 -16.38
C MET A 462 -4.68 29.60 -17.84
N ASN A 463 -5.06 28.70 -18.73
CA ASN A 463 -5.25 29.02 -20.15
C ASN A 463 -6.46 29.96 -20.34
N GLU A 464 -7.55 29.74 -19.65
CA GLU A 464 -8.72 30.64 -19.71
C GLU A 464 -8.35 32.05 -19.21
N LEU A 465 -7.70 32.15 -18.07
CA LEU A 465 -7.27 33.44 -17.51
C LEU A 465 -6.27 34.13 -18.44
N VAL A 466 -5.23 33.44 -18.86
CA VAL A 466 -4.18 34.02 -19.73
C VAL A 466 -4.76 34.49 -21.07
N ASN A 467 -5.65 33.70 -21.67
CA ASN A 467 -6.29 34.05 -22.95
C ASN A 467 -7.21 35.30 -22.83
N SER A 468 -7.69 35.61 -21.62
CA SER A 468 -8.48 36.82 -21.37
C SER A 468 -7.64 38.09 -21.19
N LEU A 469 -6.30 37.99 -21.10
CA LEU A 469 -5.38 39.10 -20.87
C LEU A 469 -4.89 39.72 -22.17
N PRO A 470 -4.31 40.94 -22.11
CA PRO A 470 -3.60 41.57 -23.24
C PRO A 470 -2.50 40.67 -23.81
N LEU A 471 -2.28 40.72 -25.11
CA LEU A 471 -1.29 39.89 -25.83
C LEU A 471 0.12 39.91 -25.20
N GLU A 472 0.58 41.05 -24.75
CA GLU A 472 1.89 41.15 -24.06
C GLU A 472 1.97 40.27 -22.83
N GLN A 473 0.92 40.19 -22.03
CA GLN A 473 0.89 39.34 -20.84
C GLN A 473 0.77 37.83 -21.20
N GLN A 474 0.04 37.55 -22.27
CA GLN A 474 -0.03 36.17 -22.80
C GLN A 474 1.36 35.68 -23.24
N GLU A 475 2.12 36.51 -23.96
CA GLU A 475 3.46 36.18 -24.42
C GLU A 475 4.43 36.03 -23.24
N LYS A 476 4.41 36.92 -22.24
CA LYS A 476 5.18 36.74 -21.01
C LYS A 476 4.95 35.38 -20.35
N TYR A 477 3.69 34.98 -20.19
CA TYR A 477 3.37 33.71 -19.57
C TYR A 477 3.88 32.53 -20.41
N ARG A 478 3.67 32.53 -21.72
CA ARG A 478 4.16 31.51 -22.64
C ARG A 478 5.68 31.38 -22.65
N ASN A 479 6.38 32.48 -22.45
CA ASN A 479 7.84 32.53 -22.31
C ASN A 479 8.32 32.12 -20.90
N GLY A 480 7.42 31.69 -20.03
CA GLY A 480 7.76 31.25 -18.67
C GLY A 480 8.02 32.39 -17.69
N GLU A 481 7.60 33.60 -18.00
CA GLU A 481 7.70 34.74 -17.10
C GLU A 481 6.55 34.72 -16.07
N LYS A 482 6.77 35.46 -14.96
CA LYS A 482 5.76 35.55 -13.88
C LYS A 482 4.68 36.59 -14.25
N LEU A 483 3.42 36.23 -14.01
CA LEU A 483 2.30 37.17 -13.98
C LEU A 483 1.85 37.30 -12.52
N THR A 484 1.59 38.56 -12.09
CA THR A 484 1.13 38.85 -10.72
C THR A 484 -0.18 39.62 -10.78
N PHE A 485 -1.17 39.14 -10.01
CA PHE A 485 -2.50 39.73 -9.90
C PHE A 485 -2.79 40.11 -8.45
N GLU A 486 -3.55 41.17 -8.23
CA GLU A 486 -4.13 41.43 -6.91
C GLU A 486 -5.36 40.52 -6.68
N TYR A 487 -5.55 40.04 -5.44
CA TYR A 487 -6.81 39.46 -5.03
C TYR A 487 -7.48 40.31 -3.95
N VAL A 488 -8.79 40.15 -3.87
CA VAL A 488 -9.64 40.79 -2.87
C VAL A 488 -10.56 39.77 -2.22
N THR A 489 -10.56 39.70 -0.91
CA THR A 489 -11.45 38.81 -0.15
C THR A 489 -12.86 39.40 -0.11
N ILE A 490 -13.82 38.65 -0.54
CA ILE A 490 -15.22 39.02 -0.48
C ILE A 490 -15.82 38.52 0.83
N PRO A 491 -16.37 39.37 1.68
CA PRO A 491 -16.98 38.98 2.94
C PRO A 491 -18.12 37.98 2.75
N GLY A 492 -18.40 37.17 3.76
CA GLY A 492 -19.48 36.18 3.72
C GLY A 492 -19.24 35.08 2.69
N VAL A 493 -20.26 34.80 1.88
CA VAL A 493 -20.24 33.70 0.90
C VAL A 493 -20.35 34.19 -0.57
N GLY A 494 -20.05 35.45 -0.81
CA GLY A 494 -20.00 36.02 -2.18
C GLY A 494 -21.40 36.26 -2.80
N LYS A 495 -22.43 36.51 -1.99
CA LYS A 495 -23.71 37.04 -2.50
C LYS A 495 -23.59 38.49 -2.91
N GLU A 496 -24.46 38.98 -3.77
CA GLU A 496 -24.46 40.36 -4.26
C GLU A 496 -24.28 41.40 -3.13
N VAL A 497 -24.99 41.21 -2.00
CA VAL A 497 -24.91 42.08 -0.83
C VAL A 497 -23.53 42.10 -0.17
N ASN A 498 -22.73 41.07 -0.35
CA ASN A 498 -21.40 40.97 0.25
C ASN A 498 -20.37 41.88 -0.43
N TYR A 499 -20.68 42.38 -1.64
CA TYR A 499 -19.80 43.31 -2.38
C TYR A 499 -20.04 44.78 -2.04
N ALA A 500 -21.06 45.12 -1.27
CA ALA A 500 -21.48 46.49 -1.02
C ALA A 500 -20.38 47.37 -0.39
N ASN A 501 -19.49 46.78 0.43
CA ASN A 501 -18.41 47.47 1.12
C ASN A 501 -17.00 47.03 0.66
N VAL A 502 -16.93 46.35 -0.49
CA VAL A 502 -15.68 45.84 -1.01
C VAL A 502 -15.16 46.78 -2.07
N GLY A 503 -14.59 47.78 -2.01
CA GLY A 503 -14.04 48.67 -3.00
C GLY A 503 -14.05 48.16 -4.47
N ASP A 504 -13.34 48.79 -5.35
CA ASP A 504 -13.24 48.38 -6.77
C ASP A 504 -12.40 47.09 -6.92
N ILE A 505 -13.00 46.08 -7.53
CA ILE A 505 -12.35 44.79 -7.81
C ILE A 505 -12.07 44.59 -9.31
N THR A 506 -12.25 45.62 -10.11
CA THR A 506 -12.01 45.58 -11.56
C THR A 506 -10.55 45.15 -11.85
N GLY A 507 -10.38 44.12 -12.65
CA GLY A 507 -9.07 43.54 -12.99
C GLY A 507 -8.39 42.75 -11.91
N LYS A 508 -9.07 42.49 -10.78
CA LYS A 508 -8.55 41.67 -9.64
C LYS A 508 -9.19 40.30 -9.61
N ILE A 509 -8.64 39.43 -8.76
CA ILE A 509 -9.18 38.08 -8.51
C ILE A 509 -10.06 38.11 -7.24
N ALA A 510 -11.31 37.65 -7.34
CA ALA A 510 -12.19 37.58 -6.20
C ALA A 510 -11.91 36.32 -5.40
N LEU A 511 -11.60 36.43 -4.09
CA LEU A 511 -11.49 35.32 -3.16
C LEU A 511 -12.78 35.18 -2.36
N VAL A 512 -13.49 34.06 -2.52
CA VAL A 512 -14.85 33.86 -2.05
C VAL A 512 -14.94 32.57 -1.20
N ARG A 513 -15.65 32.61 -0.07
CA ARG A 513 -15.91 31.44 0.72
C ARG A 513 -17.02 30.58 0.12
N ARG A 514 -16.88 29.24 0.14
CA ARG A 514 -17.97 28.29 -0.12
C ARG A 514 -19.12 28.52 0.84
N GLY A 515 -20.38 28.34 0.41
CA GLY A 515 -21.59 28.51 1.24
C GLY A 515 -22.87 28.39 0.41
N ASP A 516 -23.94 29.03 0.84
CA ASP A 516 -25.34 28.79 0.43
C ASP A 516 -25.63 28.95 -1.07
N ASN A 517 -24.91 29.80 -1.80
CA ASN A 517 -25.11 29.99 -3.24
C ASN A 517 -24.18 29.10 -4.08
N SER A 518 -24.59 28.82 -5.30
CA SER A 518 -23.85 27.94 -6.22
C SER A 518 -22.47 28.53 -6.59
N PHE A 519 -21.56 27.67 -7.04
CA PHE A 519 -20.24 28.10 -7.50
C PHE A 519 -20.34 29.01 -8.71
N GLU A 520 -21.21 28.67 -9.66
CA GLU A 520 -21.52 29.45 -10.85
C GLU A 520 -22.04 30.84 -10.49
N GLU A 521 -22.98 30.93 -9.54
CA GLU A 521 -23.53 32.22 -9.08
C GLU A 521 -22.44 33.11 -8.46
N LYS A 522 -21.51 32.53 -7.65
CA LYS A 522 -20.39 33.26 -7.08
C LYS A 522 -19.47 33.84 -8.17
N ALA A 523 -19.11 33.02 -9.16
CA ALA A 523 -18.26 33.42 -10.28
C ALA A 523 -18.95 34.49 -11.15
N MET A 524 -20.25 34.36 -11.38
CA MET A 524 -21.05 35.31 -12.17
C MET A 524 -21.16 36.66 -11.44
N ILE A 525 -21.40 36.68 -10.13
CA ILE A 525 -21.45 37.94 -9.36
C ILE A 525 -20.06 38.60 -9.39
N ALA A 526 -18.97 37.85 -9.18
CA ALA A 526 -17.62 38.37 -9.26
C ALA A 526 -17.33 38.99 -10.65
N LYS A 527 -17.72 38.31 -11.74
CA LYS A 527 -17.64 38.81 -13.12
C LYS A 527 -18.36 40.14 -13.26
N ASN A 528 -19.60 40.23 -12.79
CA ASN A 528 -20.41 41.45 -12.90
C ASN A 528 -19.85 42.63 -12.09
N LYS A 529 -19.00 42.37 -11.10
CA LYS A 529 -18.27 43.37 -10.32
C LYS A 529 -16.90 43.68 -10.90
N GLY A 530 -16.54 43.12 -12.06
CA GLY A 530 -15.30 43.45 -12.78
C GLY A 530 -14.11 42.54 -12.44
N ALA A 531 -14.29 41.47 -11.63
CA ALA A 531 -13.20 40.53 -11.40
C ALA A 531 -12.84 39.75 -12.67
N ILE A 532 -11.54 39.44 -12.82
CA ILE A 532 -11.01 38.68 -13.97
C ILE A 532 -10.97 37.17 -13.71
N ALA A 533 -11.00 36.75 -12.45
CA ALA A 533 -11.06 35.37 -12.02
C ALA A 533 -11.69 35.25 -10.62
N CYS A 534 -12.10 34.04 -10.26
CA CYS A 534 -12.69 33.74 -8.94
C CYS A 534 -11.95 32.56 -8.32
N ILE A 535 -11.54 32.68 -7.05
CA ILE A 535 -11.02 31.58 -6.24
C ILE A 535 -12.02 31.32 -5.13
N ILE A 536 -12.52 30.09 -5.06
CA ILE A 536 -13.47 29.67 -4.04
C ILE A 536 -12.76 28.77 -3.04
N TYR A 537 -12.67 29.20 -1.77
CA TYR A 537 -12.10 28.37 -0.74
C TYR A 537 -13.15 27.59 0.03
N ASN A 538 -12.76 26.35 0.45
CA ASN A 538 -13.67 25.46 1.15
C ASN A 538 -14.05 26.00 2.55
N ASN A 539 -15.20 25.57 3.04
CA ASN A 539 -15.66 25.89 4.41
C ASN A 539 -15.59 24.69 5.35
N ILE A 540 -15.24 23.51 4.81
CA ILE A 540 -14.95 22.27 5.53
C ILE A 540 -13.60 21.74 5.07
N ASP A 541 -13.03 20.78 5.76
CA ASP A 541 -11.80 20.11 5.33
C ASP A 541 -12.03 19.26 4.08
N GLY A 542 -10.98 19.06 3.29
CA GLY A 542 -11.03 18.36 2.00
C GLY A 542 -11.21 19.26 0.77
N ASP A 543 -11.12 18.65 -0.39
CA ASP A 543 -11.23 19.32 -1.69
C ASP A 543 -12.69 19.66 -2.07
N ILE A 544 -12.85 20.62 -2.96
CA ILE A 544 -14.17 20.93 -3.57
C ILE A 544 -14.13 20.47 -5.02
N LEU A 545 -15.05 19.60 -5.39
CA LEU A 545 -15.39 19.34 -6.78
C LEU A 545 -16.44 20.36 -7.23
N MET A 546 -16.03 21.33 -8.04
CA MET A 546 -16.91 22.35 -8.52
C MET A 546 -17.44 22.01 -9.91
N SER A 547 -18.75 21.82 -10.04
CA SER A 547 -19.43 21.82 -11.33
C SER A 547 -19.89 23.24 -11.65
N MET A 548 -19.42 23.79 -12.77
CA MET A 548 -19.89 25.08 -13.29
C MET A 548 -20.97 24.80 -14.32
N GLY A 549 -22.04 25.56 -14.25
CA GLY A 549 -23.19 25.44 -15.17
C GLY A 549 -22.87 25.82 -16.61
N LYS A 550 -23.92 25.96 -17.44
CA LYS A 550 -23.80 26.31 -18.86
C LYS A 550 -23.58 27.79 -19.13
N THR A 551 -23.64 28.63 -18.11
CA THR A 551 -23.53 30.07 -18.22
C THR A 551 -22.09 30.50 -18.42
N GLU A 552 -21.81 31.55 -19.17
CA GLU A 552 -20.51 32.15 -19.29
C GLU A 552 -20.02 32.66 -17.91
N HIS A 553 -19.02 32.06 -17.37
CA HIS A 553 -18.36 32.47 -16.11
C HIS A 553 -16.92 32.93 -16.37
N ILE A 554 -16.32 33.63 -15.42
CA ILE A 554 -14.88 33.88 -15.39
C ILE A 554 -14.12 32.64 -14.96
N PRO A 555 -12.82 32.52 -15.30
CA PRO A 555 -11.97 31.42 -14.82
C PRO A 555 -12.09 31.26 -13.32
N THR A 556 -12.39 30.02 -12.87
CA THR A 556 -12.71 29.75 -11.47
C THR A 556 -12.06 28.46 -10.99
N ILE A 557 -11.40 28.53 -9.85
CA ILE A 557 -10.76 27.39 -9.16
C ILE A 557 -11.20 27.30 -7.71
N SER A 558 -10.95 26.15 -7.09
CA SER A 558 -11.06 25.99 -5.65
C SER A 558 -9.72 25.76 -4.98
N ILE A 559 -9.62 26.17 -3.71
CA ILE A 559 -8.49 25.93 -2.81
C ILE A 559 -8.99 25.36 -1.47
N SER A 560 -8.06 24.85 -0.67
CA SER A 560 -8.36 24.31 0.65
C SER A 560 -8.98 25.35 1.59
N LYS A 561 -9.63 24.89 2.64
CA LYS A 561 -10.16 25.75 3.73
C LYS A 561 -9.04 26.53 4.41
N ASP A 562 -7.93 25.86 4.72
CA ASP A 562 -6.80 26.45 5.44
C ASP A 562 -6.13 27.55 4.63
N ASP A 563 -5.78 27.27 3.37
CA ASP A 563 -5.19 28.27 2.48
C ASP A 563 -6.10 29.47 2.28
N GLY A 564 -7.38 29.21 2.04
CA GLY A 564 -8.37 30.27 1.87
C GLY A 564 -8.57 31.10 3.12
N THR A 565 -8.53 30.52 4.31
CA THR A 565 -8.64 31.23 5.58
C THR A 565 -7.42 32.10 5.82
N ILE A 566 -6.21 31.62 5.51
CA ILE A 566 -4.97 32.40 5.61
C ILE A 566 -5.03 33.59 4.66
N LEU A 567 -5.42 33.39 3.38
CA LEU A 567 -5.55 34.48 2.42
C LEU A 567 -6.61 35.49 2.84
N ALA A 568 -7.76 35.02 3.28
CA ALA A 568 -8.89 35.85 3.68
C ALA A 568 -8.56 36.76 4.89
N SER A 569 -7.68 36.33 5.78
CA SER A 569 -7.23 37.12 6.92
C SER A 569 -6.50 38.41 6.54
N LYS A 570 -5.91 38.46 5.32
CA LYS A 570 -5.18 39.60 4.81
C LYS A 570 -6.08 40.58 4.04
N ASN A 571 -7.34 40.28 3.80
CA ASN A 571 -8.31 41.02 2.99
C ASN A 571 -7.92 41.25 1.53
N THR A 572 -6.68 41.61 1.25
CA THR A 572 -6.10 41.82 -0.10
C THR A 572 -4.66 41.29 -0.11
N GLY A 573 -4.17 40.97 -1.29
CA GLY A 573 -2.80 40.52 -1.49
C GLY A 573 -2.50 40.26 -2.94
N THR A 574 -1.43 39.50 -3.21
CA THR A 574 -0.98 39.22 -4.57
C THR A 574 -0.96 37.70 -4.82
N LEU A 575 -1.25 37.35 -6.07
CA LEU A 575 -1.15 35.98 -6.58
C LEU A 575 -0.21 35.96 -7.78
N THR A 576 0.87 35.21 -7.68
CA THR A 576 1.87 35.08 -8.75
C THR A 576 1.74 33.71 -9.43
N MET A 577 1.64 33.75 -10.74
CA MET A 577 1.43 32.57 -11.59
C MET A 577 2.56 32.46 -12.62
N ARG A 578 2.92 31.24 -13.00
CA ARG A 578 3.95 30.97 -14.01
C ARG A 578 3.64 29.62 -14.66
N SER A 579 3.87 29.48 -15.97
CA SER A 579 3.64 28.21 -16.70
C SER A 579 4.45 27.04 -16.16
N THR A 580 5.58 27.31 -15.51
CA THR A 580 6.47 26.30 -14.90
C THR A 580 6.15 25.98 -13.44
N TYR A 581 5.15 26.60 -12.83
CA TYR A 581 4.76 26.34 -11.44
C TYR A 581 3.95 25.03 -11.36
N GLN A 582 4.69 23.95 -11.20
CA GLN A 582 4.15 22.60 -11.08
C GLN A 582 4.93 21.84 -10.00
N ALA A 583 4.23 21.02 -9.23
CA ALA A 583 4.79 20.15 -8.20
C ALA A 583 3.99 18.86 -8.13
N GLY A 584 4.50 17.86 -7.45
CA GLY A 584 3.93 16.53 -7.36
C GLY A 584 4.60 15.57 -8.33
N PRO A 585 4.10 14.31 -8.45
CA PRO A 585 2.89 13.80 -7.78
C PRO A 585 3.01 13.76 -6.26
N PHE A 586 1.89 13.66 -5.54
CA PHE A 586 1.85 13.64 -4.07
C PHE A 586 1.36 12.30 -3.53
N MET A 587 1.73 11.96 -2.29
CA MET A 587 1.20 10.77 -1.63
C MET A 587 -0.33 10.83 -1.59
N SER A 588 -0.98 9.71 -1.93
CA SER A 588 -2.43 9.62 -1.90
C SER A 588 -2.97 9.83 -0.48
N ASP A 589 -4.06 10.57 -0.34
CA ASP A 589 -4.64 10.90 0.96
C ASP A 589 -5.19 9.67 1.69
N PHE A 590 -5.56 8.63 0.96
CA PHE A 590 -6.05 7.39 1.53
C PHE A 590 -4.92 6.42 1.96
N SER A 591 -3.70 6.56 1.46
CA SER A 591 -2.62 5.59 1.70
C SER A 591 -2.29 5.43 3.18
N SER A 592 -2.34 4.20 3.68
CA SER A 592 -2.08 3.90 5.09
C SER A 592 -0.64 4.16 5.51
N TRP A 593 -0.47 4.54 6.77
CA TRP A 593 0.82 4.87 7.37
C TRP A 593 1.31 3.78 8.32
N GLY A 594 2.62 3.57 8.37
CA GLY A 594 3.28 2.86 9.46
C GLY A 594 3.42 3.74 10.74
N PRO A 595 4.13 3.23 11.73
CA PRO A 595 4.78 1.92 11.78
C PRO A 595 3.82 0.77 12.00
N THR A 596 4.32 -0.47 11.97
CA THR A 596 3.59 -1.61 12.50
C THR A 596 3.45 -1.51 14.03
N PRO A 597 2.57 -2.29 14.68
CA PRO A 597 2.49 -2.32 16.15
C PRO A 597 3.81 -2.69 16.84
N SER A 598 4.66 -3.48 16.20
CA SER A 598 6.01 -3.80 16.66
C SER A 598 7.06 -2.72 16.33
N LEU A 599 6.64 -1.54 15.88
CA LEU A 599 7.47 -0.40 15.46
C LEU A 599 8.36 -0.68 14.23
N GLY A 600 7.99 -1.67 13.41
CA GLY A 600 8.63 -1.92 12.12
C GLY A 600 8.31 -0.84 11.09
N ILE A 601 9.25 -0.54 10.22
CA ILE A 601 9.07 0.46 9.15
C ILE A 601 8.22 -0.15 8.03
N LYS A 602 7.02 0.40 7.85
CA LYS A 602 6.09 0.12 6.76
C LYS A 602 5.43 1.43 6.32
N PRO A 603 5.00 1.55 5.05
CA PRO A 603 5.30 0.68 3.91
C PRO A 603 6.80 0.70 3.55
N GLU A 604 7.24 -0.24 2.69
CA GLU A 604 8.61 -0.25 2.18
C GLU A 604 8.82 0.75 1.05
N ILE A 605 7.82 0.93 0.19
CA ILE A 605 7.97 1.68 -1.05
C ILE A 605 6.64 2.24 -1.53
N THR A 606 6.68 3.21 -2.42
CA THR A 606 5.52 3.86 -3.04
C THR A 606 5.44 3.54 -4.53
N ALA A 607 4.23 3.35 -5.04
CA ALA A 607 3.95 3.24 -6.47
C ALA A 607 2.67 4.01 -6.86
N HIS A 608 2.39 4.15 -8.16
CA HIS A 608 1.21 4.87 -8.63
C HIS A 608 -0.06 4.05 -8.37
N GLY A 609 -0.99 4.64 -7.60
CA GLY A 609 -2.26 3.99 -7.24
C GLY A 609 -3.46 4.94 -7.26
N GLY A 610 -3.26 6.22 -7.56
CA GLY A 610 -4.36 7.17 -7.70
C GLY A 610 -4.82 7.34 -9.13
N GLU A 611 -6.12 7.15 -9.40
CA GLU A 611 -6.79 7.33 -10.70
C GLU A 611 -6.19 6.50 -11.85
N ILE A 612 -5.91 5.25 -11.58
CA ILE A 612 -5.31 4.35 -12.55
C ILE A 612 -6.38 3.77 -13.46
N MET A 613 -6.22 4.01 -14.77
CA MET A 613 -7.08 3.43 -15.80
C MET A 613 -6.67 1.97 -16.07
N SER A 614 -7.64 1.04 -16.01
CA SER A 614 -7.43 -0.35 -16.39
C SER A 614 -8.71 -1.03 -16.85
N ALA A 615 -8.61 -2.32 -17.18
CA ALA A 615 -9.73 -3.14 -17.64
C ALA A 615 -10.71 -3.45 -16.50
N ILE A 616 -12.00 -3.49 -16.81
CA ILE A 616 -13.04 -4.00 -15.90
C ILE A 616 -13.86 -5.09 -16.63
N PRO A 617 -14.56 -5.98 -15.90
CA PRO A 617 -15.32 -7.05 -16.51
C PRO A 617 -16.33 -6.57 -17.56
N GLY A 618 -16.59 -7.41 -18.54
CA GLY A 618 -17.52 -7.09 -19.65
C GLY A 618 -16.90 -6.26 -20.77
N GLY A 619 -15.58 -6.18 -20.87
CA GLY A 619 -14.85 -5.46 -21.92
C GLY A 619 -14.79 -3.94 -21.70
N GLY A 620 -15.08 -3.47 -20.48
CA GLY A 620 -15.02 -2.07 -20.07
C GLY A 620 -13.65 -1.63 -19.60
N TYR A 621 -13.53 -0.32 -19.29
CA TYR A 621 -12.36 0.29 -18.69
C TYR A 621 -12.82 1.35 -17.72
N ASP A 622 -12.20 1.41 -16.54
CA ASP A 622 -12.49 2.45 -15.55
C ASP A 622 -11.24 2.85 -14.78
N LYS A 623 -11.35 3.95 -14.06
CA LYS A 623 -10.32 4.49 -13.19
C LYS A 623 -10.61 4.12 -11.75
N LEU A 624 -9.71 3.41 -11.12
CA LEU A 624 -9.76 3.14 -9.70
C LEU A 624 -8.57 3.76 -8.98
N SER A 625 -8.79 4.09 -7.71
CA SER A 625 -7.76 4.60 -6.80
C SER A 625 -7.65 3.71 -5.59
N GLY A 626 -6.41 3.40 -5.19
CA GLY A 626 -6.15 2.58 -4.02
C GLY A 626 -4.70 2.13 -3.95
N THR A 627 -4.25 1.73 -2.78
CA THR A 627 -3.00 0.96 -2.65
C THR A 627 -3.10 -0.37 -3.41
N SER A 628 -4.33 -0.84 -3.66
CA SER A 628 -4.65 -1.97 -4.53
C SER A 628 -4.24 -1.77 -6.00
N MET A 629 -4.15 -0.52 -6.48
CA MET A 629 -3.67 -0.18 -7.83
C MET A 629 -2.16 0.10 -7.83
N ALA A 630 -1.63 0.62 -6.72
CA ALA A 630 -0.18 0.79 -6.52
C ALA A 630 0.55 -0.56 -6.46
N THR A 631 -0.05 -1.57 -5.84
CA THR A 631 0.50 -2.91 -5.67
C THR A 631 0.79 -3.60 -7.00
N PRO A 632 -0.16 -3.73 -7.94
CA PRO A 632 0.10 -4.32 -9.26
C PRO A 632 1.03 -3.47 -10.12
N ASN A 633 1.02 -2.14 -9.98
CA ASN A 633 2.00 -1.28 -10.63
C ASN A 633 3.42 -1.65 -10.17
N LEU A 634 3.65 -1.74 -8.86
CA LEU A 634 4.94 -2.19 -8.31
C LEU A 634 5.26 -3.63 -8.70
N CYS A 635 4.29 -4.53 -8.68
CA CYS A 635 4.49 -5.93 -9.05
C CYS A 635 5.02 -6.06 -10.49
N GLY A 636 4.46 -5.29 -11.41
CA GLY A 636 4.99 -5.17 -12.77
C GLY A 636 6.44 -4.68 -12.78
N ILE A 637 6.77 -3.60 -12.04
CA ILE A 637 8.16 -3.09 -11.93
C ILE A 637 9.09 -4.16 -11.38
N VAL A 638 8.68 -4.89 -10.33
CA VAL A 638 9.46 -5.98 -9.72
C VAL A 638 9.83 -7.04 -10.75
N VAL A 639 8.88 -7.53 -11.55
CA VAL A 639 9.20 -8.59 -12.54
C VAL A 639 10.05 -8.08 -13.70
N LEU A 640 9.97 -6.79 -14.04
CA LEU A 640 10.89 -6.17 -15.02
C LEU A 640 12.32 -6.09 -14.48
N ILE A 641 12.50 -5.74 -13.20
CA ILE A 641 13.83 -5.75 -12.55
C ILE A 641 14.34 -7.20 -12.45
N ARG A 642 13.48 -8.17 -12.14
CA ARG A 642 13.85 -9.59 -12.11
C ARG A 642 14.30 -10.10 -13.49
N GLN A 643 13.60 -9.71 -14.56
CA GLN A 643 14.06 -10.02 -15.94
C GLN A 643 15.47 -9.46 -16.16
N TYR A 644 15.70 -8.17 -15.88
CA TYR A 644 17.03 -7.55 -15.97
C TYR A 644 18.11 -8.31 -15.20
N ILE A 645 17.82 -8.69 -13.93
CA ILE A 645 18.78 -9.40 -13.08
C ILE A 645 19.06 -10.80 -13.65
N LYS A 646 18.03 -11.56 -14.04
CA LYS A 646 18.20 -12.91 -14.64
C LYS A 646 19.06 -12.88 -15.91
N GLU A 647 18.85 -11.87 -16.77
CA GLU A 647 19.65 -11.70 -17.99
C GLU A 647 21.10 -11.30 -17.70
N LYS A 648 21.30 -10.35 -16.79
CA LYS A 648 22.64 -9.80 -16.50
C LYS A 648 23.46 -10.68 -15.57
N TYR A 649 22.80 -11.41 -14.68
CA TYR A 649 23.44 -12.23 -13.65
C TYR A 649 22.84 -13.66 -13.61
N PRO A 650 22.99 -14.46 -14.68
CA PRO A 650 22.27 -15.73 -14.85
C PRO A 650 22.69 -16.84 -13.85
N THR A 651 23.72 -16.59 -13.04
CA THR A 651 24.19 -17.55 -12.02
C THR A 651 23.56 -17.34 -10.65
N LEU A 652 22.76 -16.30 -10.46
CA LEU A 652 22.09 -16.05 -9.20
C LEU A 652 20.96 -17.05 -8.97
N SER A 653 20.81 -17.51 -7.72
CA SER A 653 19.64 -18.28 -7.30
C SER A 653 18.37 -17.43 -7.26
N ALA A 654 17.20 -18.05 -7.25
CA ALA A 654 15.91 -17.34 -7.14
C ALA A 654 15.88 -16.40 -5.93
N LYS A 655 16.36 -16.84 -4.76
CA LYS A 655 16.49 -16.02 -3.55
C LYS A 655 17.41 -14.81 -3.78
N GLN A 656 18.56 -15.00 -4.39
CA GLN A 656 19.49 -13.90 -4.68
C GLN A 656 18.88 -12.88 -5.66
N VAL A 657 18.13 -13.36 -6.65
CA VAL A 657 17.39 -12.48 -7.57
C VAL A 657 16.34 -11.65 -6.81
N ALA A 658 15.55 -12.27 -5.93
CA ALA A 658 14.54 -11.56 -5.15
C ALA A 658 15.17 -10.53 -4.20
N VAL A 659 16.22 -10.91 -3.46
CA VAL A 659 16.95 -10.00 -2.56
C VAL A 659 17.54 -8.82 -3.32
N MET A 660 18.23 -9.07 -4.43
CA MET A 660 18.81 -8.00 -5.26
C MET A 660 17.73 -7.09 -5.85
N THR A 661 16.56 -7.64 -6.22
CA THR A 661 15.41 -6.87 -6.70
C THR A 661 14.95 -5.86 -5.63
N ASN A 662 14.71 -6.32 -4.41
CA ASN A 662 14.28 -5.47 -3.30
C ASN A 662 15.31 -4.37 -2.98
N GLN A 663 16.59 -4.74 -2.95
CA GLN A 663 17.69 -3.83 -2.65
C GLN A 663 17.89 -2.76 -3.75
N LEU A 664 17.86 -3.13 -5.02
CA LEU A 664 17.90 -2.18 -6.14
C LEU A 664 16.71 -1.24 -6.09
N LEU A 665 15.50 -1.78 -5.93
CA LEU A 665 14.26 -1.03 -5.92
C LEU A 665 14.26 0.04 -4.82
N MET A 666 14.60 -0.34 -3.58
CA MET A 666 14.59 0.59 -2.45
C MET A 666 15.76 1.58 -2.46
N SER A 667 16.96 1.14 -2.89
CA SER A 667 18.14 2.02 -2.95
C SER A 667 18.03 3.12 -3.99
N THR A 668 17.18 2.95 -4.99
CA THR A 668 17.08 3.85 -6.16
C THR A 668 15.73 4.56 -6.26
N ALA A 669 14.88 4.39 -5.27
CA ALA A 669 13.59 5.05 -5.21
C ALA A 669 13.74 6.58 -5.17
N ASN A 670 12.80 7.28 -5.78
CA ASN A 670 12.77 8.74 -5.78
C ASN A 670 12.03 9.23 -4.53
N ILE A 671 12.68 10.06 -3.72
CA ILE A 671 12.05 10.66 -2.55
C ILE A 671 10.88 11.54 -3.00
N VAL A 672 9.70 11.28 -2.47
CA VAL A 672 8.49 12.08 -2.74
C VAL A 672 8.44 13.27 -1.78
N LEU A 673 8.17 14.45 -2.34
CA LEU A 673 8.09 15.68 -1.59
C LEU A 673 6.63 16.14 -1.40
N ASP A 674 6.34 16.73 -0.24
CA ASP A 674 5.06 17.36 0.04
C ASP A 674 4.92 18.71 -0.71
N GLU A 675 3.77 19.37 -0.55
CA GLU A 675 3.45 20.64 -1.19
C GLU A 675 4.39 21.79 -0.76
N ARG A 676 5.12 21.60 0.35
CA ARG A 676 6.11 22.56 0.85
C ARG A 676 7.53 22.26 0.38
N GLY A 677 7.71 21.16 -0.37
CA GLY A 677 9.00 20.68 -0.83
C GLY A 677 9.78 19.90 0.22
N ASN A 678 9.15 19.48 1.33
CA ASN A 678 9.76 18.60 2.31
C ASN A 678 9.52 17.15 1.94
N PRO A 679 10.46 16.22 2.18
CA PRO A 679 10.20 14.81 2.03
C PRO A 679 9.02 14.35 2.90
N TYR A 680 8.13 13.52 2.35
CA TYR A 680 7.19 12.83 3.21
C TYR A 680 7.92 11.91 4.19
N SER A 681 7.29 11.65 5.34
CA SER A 681 7.82 10.71 6.33
C SER A 681 8.05 9.31 5.71
N PRO A 682 9.14 8.61 6.04
CA PRO A 682 9.32 7.20 5.67
C PRO A 682 8.16 6.31 6.11
N ARG A 683 7.43 6.67 7.17
CA ARG A 683 6.20 5.99 7.60
C ARG A 683 5.06 6.09 6.57
N LYS A 684 5.10 7.08 5.69
CA LYS A 684 4.09 7.29 4.64
C LYS A 684 4.57 6.79 3.28
N GLN A 685 5.83 7.07 2.90
CA GLN A 685 6.34 6.78 1.57
C GLN A 685 7.31 5.59 1.48
N GLY A 686 7.78 5.04 2.61
CA GLY A 686 8.88 4.07 2.62
C GLY A 686 10.16 4.69 2.09
N ALA A 687 10.86 3.98 1.21
CA ALA A 687 12.07 4.45 0.52
C ALA A 687 11.78 5.57 -0.51
N GLY A 688 10.51 5.74 -0.92
CA GLY A 688 10.09 6.70 -1.95
C GLY A 688 9.38 6.04 -3.12
N LEU A 689 9.19 6.77 -4.21
CA LEU A 689 8.56 6.29 -5.43
C LEU A 689 9.49 5.34 -6.20
N ALA A 690 9.01 4.15 -6.49
CA ALA A 690 9.71 3.14 -7.27
C ALA A 690 10.10 3.68 -8.65
N SER A 691 11.33 3.38 -9.08
CA SER A 691 11.84 3.76 -10.40
C SER A 691 12.53 2.58 -11.07
N LEU A 692 11.90 2.02 -12.10
CA LEU A 692 12.53 0.99 -12.92
C LEU A 692 13.82 1.51 -13.57
N TYR A 693 13.76 2.70 -14.18
CA TYR A 693 14.91 3.29 -14.85
C TYR A 693 16.12 3.40 -13.92
N ASN A 694 15.93 3.94 -12.72
CA ASN A 694 17.01 4.05 -11.75
C ASN A 694 17.53 2.66 -11.34
N SER A 695 16.64 1.69 -11.11
CA SER A 695 17.01 0.36 -10.64
C SER A 695 17.87 -0.42 -11.64
N VAL A 696 17.60 -0.30 -12.94
CA VAL A 696 18.34 -1.03 -13.97
C VAL A 696 19.60 -0.28 -14.46
N ASN A 697 19.68 1.02 -14.26
CA ASN A 697 20.80 1.85 -14.70
C ASN A 697 21.77 2.25 -13.57
N THR A 698 21.45 1.95 -12.31
CA THR A 698 22.33 2.30 -11.20
C THR A 698 23.66 1.57 -11.28
N LYS A 699 24.73 2.26 -10.88
CA LYS A 699 26.07 1.67 -10.72
C LYS A 699 26.33 1.14 -9.31
N ALA A 700 25.47 1.43 -8.35
CA ALA A 700 25.61 0.95 -6.99
C ALA A 700 24.26 0.86 -6.27
N TYR A 701 24.21 0.04 -5.23
CA TYR A 701 23.02 -0.07 -4.37
C TYR A 701 23.43 -0.34 -2.91
N ILE A 702 22.50 -0.08 -1.99
CA ILE A 702 22.70 -0.23 -0.55
C ILE A 702 22.24 -1.61 -0.11
N THR A 703 23.02 -2.25 0.76
CA THR A 703 22.64 -3.47 1.47
C THR A 703 22.81 -3.31 2.96
N VAL A 704 22.02 -4.05 3.73
CA VAL A 704 22.14 -4.17 5.19
C VAL A 704 22.37 -5.64 5.51
N ASP A 705 23.37 -5.93 6.33
CA ASP A 705 23.74 -7.32 6.64
C ASP A 705 22.59 -8.06 7.34
N GLY A 706 22.26 -9.24 6.81
CA GLY A 706 21.18 -10.07 7.32
C GLY A 706 19.74 -9.62 6.97
N ILE A 707 19.60 -8.55 6.16
CA ILE A 707 18.29 -8.02 5.73
C ILE A 707 18.22 -8.02 4.22
N ASP A 708 17.11 -8.51 3.66
CA ASP A 708 16.87 -8.59 2.22
C ASP A 708 16.42 -7.25 1.60
N ARG A 709 16.41 -6.17 2.38
CA ARG A 709 15.93 -4.83 2.01
C ARG A 709 16.93 -3.74 2.41
N SER A 710 16.87 -2.60 1.73
CA SER A 710 17.71 -1.44 2.05
C SER A 710 17.04 -0.56 3.11
N LYS A 711 16.73 -1.14 4.27
CA LYS A 711 16.18 -0.42 5.43
C LYS A 711 16.85 -0.84 6.74
N LEU A 712 16.90 0.07 7.69
CA LEU A 712 17.41 -0.15 9.05
C LEU A 712 16.31 0.20 10.05
N GLU A 713 15.98 -0.73 10.92
CA GLU A 713 15.04 -0.49 12.01
C GLU A 713 15.83 -0.31 13.30
N LEU A 714 15.97 0.94 13.74
CA LEU A 714 16.78 1.29 14.92
C LEU A 714 16.08 0.95 16.23
N LYS A 715 14.78 0.67 16.17
CA LYS A 715 13.92 0.28 17.30
C LYS A 715 13.96 1.28 18.46
N ASP A 716 13.71 0.83 19.70
CA ASP A 716 13.62 1.69 20.87
C ASP A 716 15.01 1.90 21.52
N ASP A 717 15.27 3.13 21.97
CA ASP A 717 16.38 3.47 22.87
C ASP A 717 15.92 3.41 24.33
N ALA A 718 15.75 2.20 24.84
CA ALA A 718 15.29 1.96 26.21
C ALA A 718 16.17 2.62 27.28
N LYS A 719 17.44 2.89 26.97
CA LYS A 719 18.37 3.57 27.87
C LYS A 719 18.36 5.09 27.72
N ARG A 720 17.60 5.62 26.77
CA ARG A 720 17.50 7.05 26.46
C ARG A 720 18.88 7.71 26.24
N THR A 721 19.74 7.05 25.52
CA THR A 721 21.08 7.56 25.19
C THR A 721 21.05 8.62 24.10
N GLY A 722 20.01 8.60 23.25
CA GLY A 722 19.93 9.44 22.06
C GLY A 722 20.94 9.09 20.97
N ILE A 723 21.59 7.92 21.07
CA ILE A 723 22.65 7.49 20.14
C ILE A 723 22.16 6.25 19.38
N TYR A 724 22.15 6.35 18.06
CA TYR A 724 21.80 5.28 17.15
C TYR A 724 22.94 5.04 16.16
N ASN A 725 23.36 3.78 16.01
CA ASN A 725 24.34 3.38 15.01
C ASN A 725 23.61 2.86 13.77
N MET A 726 24.00 3.36 12.60
CA MET A 726 23.51 2.88 11.32
C MET A 726 24.68 2.30 10.52
N GLU A 727 24.59 0.99 10.23
CA GLU A 727 25.59 0.26 9.46
C GLU A 727 24.97 -0.25 8.17
N PHE A 728 25.58 0.04 7.03
CA PHE A 728 25.15 -0.43 5.73
C PHE A 728 26.35 -0.58 4.79
N ASN A 729 26.18 -1.36 3.74
CA ASN A 729 27.19 -1.54 2.70
C ASN A 729 26.73 -0.86 1.41
N LEU A 730 27.67 -0.27 0.68
CA LEU A 730 27.46 0.23 -0.68
C LEU A 730 28.11 -0.74 -1.66
N ILE A 731 27.31 -1.42 -2.46
CA ILE A 731 27.75 -2.41 -3.44
C ILE A 731 27.97 -1.71 -4.78
N ASN A 732 29.19 -1.73 -5.28
CA ASN A 732 29.53 -1.19 -6.61
C ASN A 732 29.34 -2.28 -7.68
N LEU A 733 28.43 -2.06 -8.62
CA LEU A 733 28.13 -2.92 -9.77
C LEU A 733 29.04 -2.65 -10.97
N SER A 734 29.80 -1.56 -10.95
CA SER A 734 30.68 -1.16 -12.02
C SER A 734 32.13 -1.58 -11.76
N ASN A 735 32.98 -1.45 -12.79
CA ASN A 735 34.43 -1.63 -12.67
C ASN A 735 35.17 -0.31 -12.36
N GLU A 736 34.43 0.79 -12.19
CA GLU A 736 34.98 2.13 -11.95
C GLU A 736 34.99 2.44 -10.46
N THR A 737 35.84 3.37 -10.04
CA THR A 737 35.75 3.98 -8.72
C THR A 737 34.61 4.99 -8.73
N LEU A 738 33.67 4.84 -7.80
CA LEU A 738 32.52 5.73 -7.64
C LEU A 738 32.72 6.59 -6.39
N THR A 739 32.31 7.85 -6.50
CA THR A 739 32.29 8.79 -5.39
C THR A 739 30.85 9.26 -5.19
N TYR A 740 30.40 9.29 -3.94
CA TYR A 740 29.07 9.72 -3.55
C TYR A 740 29.14 10.76 -2.46
N ASP A 741 28.26 11.74 -2.53
CA ASP A 741 27.98 12.65 -1.43
C ASP A 741 26.92 12.00 -0.53
N LEU A 742 27.19 11.95 0.76
CA LEU A 742 26.24 11.46 1.75
C LEU A 742 25.54 12.64 2.42
N SER A 743 24.20 12.63 2.34
CA SER A 743 23.38 13.54 3.14
C SER A 743 22.44 12.74 4.04
N VAL A 744 22.23 13.22 5.25
CA VAL A 744 21.33 12.61 6.22
C VAL A 744 20.26 13.62 6.59
N VAL A 745 18.99 13.23 6.47
CA VAL A 745 17.85 14.07 6.84
C VAL A 745 17.15 13.43 8.05
N GLY A 746 17.24 14.11 9.19
CA GLY A 746 16.43 13.77 10.37
C GLY A 746 15.02 14.29 10.19
N MET A 747 14.03 13.44 10.43
CA MET A 747 12.63 13.78 10.27
C MET A 747 11.84 13.46 11.52
N THR A 748 10.80 14.26 11.76
CA THR A 748 9.74 14.02 12.74
C THR A 748 8.41 14.44 12.11
N GLU A 749 7.35 14.33 12.84
CA GLU A 749 6.05 14.84 12.44
C GLU A 749 5.63 15.96 13.38
N SER A 750 5.06 17.04 12.84
CA SER A 750 4.32 17.97 13.65
C SER A 750 3.00 17.32 14.04
N VAL A 751 2.68 17.40 15.31
CA VAL A 751 1.47 16.81 15.85
C VAL A 751 0.61 17.91 16.39
N SER A 752 -0.65 17.97 15.95
CA SER A 752 -1.68 18.80 16.59
C SER A 752 -2.57 17.95 17.47
N THR A 753 -3.18 18.60 18.45
CA THR A 753 -4.20 17.99 19.30
C THR A 753 -5.49 18.75 19.11
N SER A 754 -6.56 18.04 18.77
CA SER A 754 -7.92 18.58 18.70
C SER A 754 -8.85 17.64 19.45
N ASP A 755 -9.66 18.18 20.38
CA ASP A 755 -10.63 17.40 21.14
C ASP A 755 -10.05 16.13 21.81
N GLU A 756 -8.87 16.28 22.43
CA GLU A 756 -8.12 15.18 23.06
C GLU A 756 -7.62 14.10 22.06
N LYS A 757 -7.72 14.35 20.77
CA LYS A 757 -7.20 13.49 19.73
C LYS A 757 -5.82 13.96 19.28
N HIS A 758 -4.96 13.01 19.04
CA HIS A 758 -3.63 13.21 18.51
C HIS A 758 -3.69 13.08 16.98
N VAL A 759 -3.55 14.16 16.28
CA VAL A 759 -3.61 14.17 14.83
C VAL A 759 -2.17 14.20 14.30
N ALA A 760 -1.73 13.10 13.68
CA ALA A 760 -0.45 13.06 12.99
C ALA A 760 -0.54 13.91 11.74
N GLU A 761 0.41 14.82 11.61
CA GLU A 761 0.37 15.83 10.58
C GLU A 761 1.57 15.77 9.65
N LYS A 762 1.93 16.92 9.16
CA LYS A 762 2.93 17.12 8.10
C LYS A 762 4.32 16.73 8.59
N SER A 763 5.09 16.15 7.73
CA SER A 763 6.51 15.89 7.97
C SER A 763 7.25 17.18 8.31
N GLN A 764 8.12 17.11 9.29
CA GLN A 764 8.97 18.19 9.73
C GLN A 764 10.44 17.75 9.70
N ILE A 765 11.27 18.51 8.98
CA ILE A 765 12.71 18.28 9.00
C ILE A 765 13.29 18.80 10.31
N LEU A 766 14.07 17.96 10.96
CA LEU A 766 14.81 18.35 12.15
C LEU A 766 16.05 19.14 11.72
N ASN A 767 16.09 20.42 12.07
CA ASN A 767 17.29 21.24 11.87
C ASN A 767 18.34 20.82 12.89
N GLY A 768 19.34 20.08 12.45
CA GLY A 768 20.49 19.66 13.24
C GLY A 768 21.77 19.94 12.45
N ASN A 769 22.89 20.06 13.16
CA ASN A 769 24.19 20.02 12.50
C ASN A 769 24.44 18.57 12.08
N THR A 770 24.44 18.30 10.79
CA THR A 770 24.92 17.04 10.19
C THR A 770 26.42 17.10 10.00
#